data_0438445f58812806cdb43d45c1f4451b
#
_entry.id   0438445f58812806cdb43d45c1f4451b
#
_cell.length_a   1.000
_cell.length_b   1.000
_cell.length_c   1.000
_cell.angle_alpha   90.00
_cell.angle_beta   90.00
_cell.angle_gamma   90.00
#
_symmetry.space_group_name_H-M   'P 1'
#
loop_
_entity.id
_entity.type
_entity.pdbx_description
1 polymer ?
#
loop_
_entity_poly.entity_id
_entity_poly.type
_entity_poly.pdbx_seq_one_letter_code
_entity_poly.pdbx_strand_id
1 'polypeptide(L)'
;MPFSLATLFSLIKRENKQDEQVKQSPEDILHGMLETEELNSIYPFVWKENKDYIESGGNFIKVLAVVAYPKEQKGNWLSDLKRLKGNISFVQYLEPSNSEGMISYYNDSIKNKDAELLKTRDPATRIRLQSELESAKYQLNQVLSNRSTFMYLYTYIFIQAASLEDLKTLEDNVQRILTKLRMKALNPHYATPMAFWSALPLGDNQLKDYTYQMCNSEAASSFFPFDDSEICYLSPTAQVEGINKTTNSLVAIDYLDTQRTLNQNMVVIGTSGVGKSTFMVQKILRCYAMGIKIYIIDPENEYSHIVKILGGEVVHLSSNSSTKINPLEIFSTEITDTEDFNDDSEFIRDLVKQKVQRLKAFFKVLKADLSQVESSILDKTLINLYNRFSINEESNFTSLMAKDFPILEDFYDDLGTLKTNDLERYEKIQEFYFILESYVHGSNSLFNGHTNVNINNSLFSFNLKSLQNEVDVQAACYFNIFGFLWDEVTKTKEELVYLFIDEFHFLSKNPDSMRFFYQAYKRFRKYNAGAIAGTQQIIDVLDTEDNLGAAMIENSHTKIFFGLDNKGVEDVVKKINLSFSDEEVSLLRAKRQGEALIVYGSQRAFIRVELTQEELRLWNKKRYLEKYGLDPDEIPDYEGRNEMTPIEKEEVRNFVL
;
A
#
# COMPACT_ATOMS: atom_id res chain seq x y z
N MET A 1 0.45 -2.81 -44.17
CA MET A 1 1.13 -4.07 -44.60
C MET A 1 2.52 -4.02 -44.03
N PRO A 2 2.97 -4.94 -43.22
CA PRO A 2 4.33 -4.95 -42.71
C PRO A 2 5.26 -5.48 -43.82
N PHE A 3 6.16 -4.65 -44.29
CA PHE A 3 7.28 -5.14 -45.11
C PHE A 3 8.19 -5.96 -44.19
N SER A 4 8.33 -7.25 -44.48
CA SER A 4 9.30 -8.08 -43.77
C SER A 4 10.72 -7.75 -44.28
N LEU A 5 11.70 -7.71 -43.40
CA LEU A 5 13.12 -7.61 -43.76
C LEU A 5 13.54 -8.67 -44.78
N ALA A 6 12.90 -9.85 -44.77
CA ALA A 6 13.05 -10.89 -45.77
C ALA A 6 12.66 -10.41 -47.19
N THR A 7 11.65 -9.51 -47.28
CA THR A 7 11.24 -8.90 -48.56
C THR A 7 12.31 -7.90 -49.02
N LEU A 8 12.95 -7.18 -48.09
CA LEU A 8 14.06 -6.26 -48.42
C LEU A 8 15.28 -7.04 -48.92
N PHE A 9 15.66 -8.13 -48.28
CA PHE A 9 16.73 -9.03 -48.71
C PHE A 9 16.42 -9.74 -50.01
N SER A 10 15.14 -10.04 -50.32
CA SER A 10 14.75 -10.63 -51.60
C SER A 10 14.79 -9.64 -52.76
N LEU A 11 14.54 -8.35 -52.46
CA LEU A 11 14.70 -7.27 -53.42
C LEU A 11 16.17 -7.02 -53.76
N ILE A 12 17.03 -7.00 -52.76
CA ILE A 12 18.50 -6.88 -52.93
C ILE A 12 19.06 -8.07 -53.73
N LYS A 13 18.59 -9.28 -53.48
CA LYS A 13 18.94 -10.47 -54.31
C LYS A 13 18.42 -10.43 -55.76
N ARG A 14 17.33 -9.71 -56.06
CA ARG A 14 16.83 -9.59 -57.44
C ARG A 14 17.58 -8.54 -58.25
N GLU A 15 18.06 -7.45 -57.68
CA GLU A 15 18.85 -6.46 -58.40
C GLU A 15 20.24 -6.96 -58.78
N ASN A 16 20.83 -7.87 -57.99
CA ASN A 16 22.16 -8.48 -58.29
C ASN A 16 22.14 -9.55 -59.39
N LYS A 17 21.05 -9.74 -60.16
CA LYS A 17 21.00 -10.69 -61.29
C LYS A 17 21.14 -10.05 -62.68
N GLN A 18 21.35 -8.76 -62.77
CA GLN A 18 21.40 -8.08 -64.09
C GLN A 18 22.69 -7.33 -64.43
N ASP A 19 23.68 -7.23 -63.52
CA ASP A 19 24.98 -6.64 -63.87
C ASP A 19 26.11 -7.54 -63.42
N GLU A 20 26.72 -8.24 -64.40
CA GLU A 20 28.05 -8.79 -64.30
C GLU A 20 29.07 -7.64 -64.35
N GLN A 21 29.88 -7.54 -63.33
CA GLN A 21 31.13 -6.80 -63.13
C GLN A 21 31.03 -5.73 -62.02
N VAL A 22 31.40 -6.14 -60.92
CA VAL A 22 32.19 -5.58 -59.80
C VAL A 22 31.83 -6.36 -58.55
N LYS A 23 32.72 -7.19 -58.08
CA LYS A 23 32.63 -7.79 -56.75
C LYS A 23 32.83 -6.66 -55.73
N GLN A 24 31.75 -5.99 -55.34
CA GLN A 24 31.74 -5.16 -54.14
C GLN A 24 31.74 -6.11 -52.94
N SER A 25 32.61 -5.85 -51.99
CA SER A 25 32.64 -6.58 -50.75
C SER A 25 31.35 -6.30 -49.97
N PRO A 26 30.91 -7.18 -49.07
CA PRO A 26 29.77 -6.88 -48.20
C PRO A 26 29.92 -5.55 -47.43
N GLU A 27 31.18 -5.11 -47.21
CA GLU A 27 31.51 -3.82 -46.59
C GLU A 27 31.21 -2.63 -47.52
N ASP A 28 31.45 -2.77 -48.85
CA ASP A 28 31.15 -1.72 -49.84
C ASP A 28 29.66 -1.52 -50.03
N ILE A 29 28.88 -2.60 -49.95
CA ILE A 29 27.39 -2.58 -50.00
C ILE A 29 26.85 -1.91 -48.73
N LEU A 30 27.43 -2.21 -47.60
CA LEU A 30 27.05 -1.62 -46.30
C LEU A 30 27.38 -0.11 -46.26
N HIS A 31 28.57 0.29 -46.83
CA HIS A 31 28.96 1.69 -46.94
C HIS A 31 28.00 2.48 -47.87
N GLY A 32 27.58 1.90 -48.99
CA GLY A 32 26.62 2.56 -49.87
C GLY A 32 25.23 2.70 -49.33
N MET A 33 24.83 1.79 -48.40
CA MET A 33 23.53 1.91 -47.69
C MET A 33 23.59 2.92 -46.52
N LEU A 34 24.78 3.20 -45.97
CA LEU A 34 24.96 4.16 -44.88
C LEU A 34 24.98 5.63 -45.35
N GLU A 35 24.93 5.88 -46.65
CA GLU A 35 24.84 7.25 -47.19
C GLU A 35 23.45 7.88 -47.15
N THR A 36 22.40 7.14 -46.76
CA THR A 36 21.08 7.70 -46.53
C THR A 36 20.92 8.09 -45.07
N GLU A 37 20.67 9.37 -44.76
CA GLU A 37 20.49 9.91 -43.40
C GLU A 37 19.45 9.11 -42.55
N GLU A 38 18.46 8.52 -43.19
CA GLU A 38 17.41 7.71 -42.57
C GLU A 38 17.92 6.37 -42.01
N LEU A 39 18.88 5.73 -42.66
CA LEU A 39 19.47 4.46 -42.20
C LEU A 39 20.50 4.66 -41.08
N ASN A 40 21.20 5.77 -41.08
CA ASN A 40 22.19 6.14 -40.06
C ASN A 40 21.53 6.32 -38.65
N SER A 41 20.22 6.60 -38.60
CA SER A 41 19.48 6.71 -37.32
C SER A 41 19.13 5.37 -36.70
N ILE A 42 19.19 4.27 -37.46
CA ILE A 42 18.75 2.93 -37.03
C ILE A 42 19.95 2.04 -36.68
N TYR A 43 21.10 2.25 -37.37
CA TYR A 43 22.28 1.44 -37.12
C TYR A 43 23.11 1.97 -35.93
N PRO A 44 23.55 1.09 -35.00
CA PRO A 44 24.41 1.48 -33.92
C PRO A 44 25.80 1.86 -34.48
N PHE A 45 26.39 2.93 -33.95
CA PHE A 45 27.73 3.39 -34.36
C PHE A 45 28.84 2.36 -34.12
N VAL A 46 28.65 1.44 -33.18
CA VAL A 46 29.59 0.37 -32.85
C VAL A 46 28.82 -0.93 -32.83
N TRP A 47 29.30 -1.91 -33.57
CA TRP A 47 28.89 -3.29 -33.51
C TRP A 47 30.11 -4.17 -33.48
N LYS A 48 30.29 -4.88 -32.35
CA LYS A 48 31.44 -5.78 -32.17
C LYS A 48 30.98 -7.08 -31.53
N GLU A 49 31.23 -8.16 -32.22
CA GLU A 49 30.88 -9.50 -31.79
C GLU A 49 32.01 -10.09 -30.96
N ASN A 50 31.72 -10.47 -29.75
CA ASN A 50 32.65 -11.19 -28.89
C ASN A 50 32.13 -12.61 -28.64
N LYS A 51 32.96 -13.47 -28.11
CA LYS A 51 32.60 -14.86 -27.78
C LYS A 51 31.34 -14.98 -26.94
N ASP A 52 31.18 -14.08 -25.98
CA ASP A 52 30.21 -14.21 -24.90
C ASP A 52 29.18 -13.07 -24.85
N TYR A 53 29.43 -11.97 -25.59
CA TYR A 53 28.58 -10.78 -25.61
C TYR A 53 28.77 -10.01 -26.90
N ILE A 54 27.86 -9.07 -27.14
CA ILE A 54 27.92 -8.10 -28.25
C ILE A 54 28.11 -6.70 -27.64
N GLU A 55 28.99 -5.89 -28.25
CA GLU A 55 29.13 -4.48 -27.95
C GLU A 55 28.41 -3.70 -29.05
N SER A 56 27.39 -2.91 -28.66
CA SER A 56 26.55 -2.16 -29.59
C SER A 56 26.19 -0.81 -29.00
N GLY A 57 26.50 0.28 -29.75
CA GLY A 57 26.11 1.64 -29.34
C GLY A 57 26.59 2.06 -27.95
N GLY A 58 27.74 1.57 -27.48
CA GLY A 58 28.28 1.85 -26.14
C GLY A 58 27.68 1.00 -25.01
N ASN A 59 26.81 0.03 -25.35
CA ASN A 59 26.28 -0.93 -24.43
C ASN A 59 26.83 -2.34 -24.69
N PHE A 60 26.83 -3.13 -23.61
CA PHE A 60 27.22 -4.54 -23.66
C PHE A 60 25.94 -5.39 -23.54
N ILE A 61 25.77 -6.32 -24.49
CA ILE A 61 24.57 -7.14 -24.63
C ILE A 61 24.91 -8.61 -24.52
N LYS A 62 24.17 -9.35 -23.74
CA LYS A 62 24.25 -10.81 -23.66
C LYS A 62 22.86 -11.41 -23.78
N VAL A 63 22.76 -12.52 -24.51
CA VAL A 63 21.52 -13.30 -24.62
C VAL A 63 21.76 -14.69 -24.07
N LEU A 64 20.96 -15.09 -23.10
CA LEU A 64 20.97 -16.43 -22.53
C LEU A 64 19.83 -17.24 -23.16
N ALA A 65 20.12 -18.46 -23.60
CA ALA A 65 19.13 -19.39 -24.11
C ALA A 65 18.72 -20.38 -23.01
N VAL A 66 17.44 -20.47 -22.70
CA VAL A 66 16.91 -21.42 -21.71
C VAL A 66 16.86 -22.82 -22.31
N VAL A 67 17.52 -23.77 -21.66
CA VAL A 67 17.67 -25.17 -22.14
C VAL A 67 17.03 -26.21 -21.21
N ALA A 68 16.59 -25.80 -20.03
CA ALA A 68 15.86 -26.68 -19.13
C ALA A 68 14.84 -25.90 -18.32
N TYR A 69 13.70 -26.58 -18.11
CA TYR A 69 12.54 -26.03 -17.42
C TYR A 69 12.12 -26.95 -16.27
N PRO A 70 11.42 -26.44 -15.26
CA PRO A 70 10.88 -27.25 -14.17
C PRO A 70 9.79 -28.21 -14.69
N LYS A 71 9.62 -29.33 -14.02
CA LYS A 71 8.64 -30.38 -14.41
C LYS A 71 7.20 -29.97 -14.16
N GLU A 72 6.96 -29.18 -13.11
CA GLU A 72 5.64 -28.72 -12.70
C GLU A 72 5.72 -27.25 -12.30
N GLN A 73 4.75 -26.46 -12.72
CA GLN A 73 4.64 -25.05 -12.37
C GLN A 73 3.19 -24.65 -12.15
N LYS A 74 3.02 -23.62 -11.30
CA LYS A 74 1.75 -22.93 -11.08
C LYS A 74 1.75 -21.60 -11.84
N GLY A 75 0.58 -21.01 -12.04
CA GLY A 75 0.50 -19.67 -12.61
C GLY A 75 1.37 -18.65 -11.85
N ASN A 76 1.86 -17.63 -12.54
CA ASN A 76 2.68 -16.54 -12.01
C ASN A 76 4.08 -16.94 -11.46
N TRP A 77 4.57 -18.10 -11.83
CA TRP A 77 5.85 -18.60 -11.33
C TRP A 77 7.09 -17.84 -11.82
N LEU A 78 6.97 -17.07 -12.92
CA LEU A 78 8.03 -16.23 -13.48
C LEU A 78 8.09 -14.83 -12.82
N SER A 79 7.25 -14.53 -11.84
CA SER A 79 7.18 -13.21 -11.21
C SER A 79 8.51 -12.71 -10.65
N ASP A 80 9.33 -13.60 -10.10
CA ASP A 80 10.67 -13.24 -9.58
C ASP A 80 11.62 -12.75 -10.69
N LEU A 81 11.49 -13.26 -11.92
CA LEU A 81 12.25 -12.80 -13.09
C LEU A 81 11.83 -11.38 -13.50
N LYS A 82 10.52 -11.09 -13.46
CA LYS A 82 9.98 -9.77 -13.81
C LYS A 82 10.38 -8.68 -12.81
N ARG A 83 10.69 -9.05 -11.57
CA ARG A 83 11.11 -8.12 -10.50
C ARG A 83 12.59 -7.77 -10.54
N LEU A 84 13.36 -8.38 -11.43
CA LEU A 84 14.77 -8.05 -11.57
C LEU A 84 14.94 -6.60 -12.04
N LYS A 85 15.78 -5.86 -11.32
CA LYS A 85 16.18 -4.52 -11.72
C LYS A 85 17.26 -4.61 -12.79
N GLY A 86 17.11 -3.82 -13.83
CA GLY A 86 18.07 -3.75 -14.95
C GLY A 86 17.37 -3.78 -16.30
N ASN A 87 18.13 -3.63 -17.35
CA ASN A 87 17.62 -3.77 -18.71
C ASN A 87 17.63 -5.25 -19.12
N ILE A 88 16.52 -5.91 -18.87
CA ILE A 88 16.35 -7.35 -19.10
C ILE A 88 15.04 -7.54 -19.88
N SER A 89 15.12 -8.25 -21.03
CA SER A 89 13.95 -8.64 -21.81
C SER A 89 13.85 -10.16 -21.84
N PHE A 90 12.62 -10.64 -21.71
CA PHE A 90 12.27 -12.04 -21.73
C PHE A 90 11.48 -12.33 -23.00
N VAL A 91 12.05 -13.12 -23.90
CA VAL A 91 11.48 -13.39 -25.24
C VAL A 91 11.13 -14.84 -25.35
N GLN A 92 9.89 -15.12 -25.79
CA GLN A 92 9.38 -16.47 -25.95
C GLN A 92 8.79 -16.67 -27.35
N TYR A 93 9.09 -17.81 -27.93
CA TYR A 93 8.43 -18.33 -29.12
C TYR A 93 7.62 -19.56 -28.75
N LEU A 94 6.39 -19.61 -29.22
CA LEU A 94 5.50 -20.73 -29.12
C LEU A 94 5.09 -21.17 -30.54
N GLU A 95 5.56 -22.34 -30.96
CA GLU A 95 5.28 -22.90 -32.29
C GLU A 95 4.45 -24.17 -32.16
N PRO A 96 3.33 -24.31 -32.88
CA PRO A 96 2.56 -25.56 -32.90
C PRO A 96 3.43 -26.71 -33.42
N SER A 97 3.37 -27.88 -32.80
CA SER A 97 4.03 -29.07 -33.28
C SER A 97 3.08 -30.02 -34.02
N ASN A 98 3.64 -30.93 -34.83
CA ASN A 98 2.85 -31.98 -35.44
C ASN A 98 2.38 -33.00 -34.39
N SER A 99 1.08 -33.03 -34.12
CA SER A 99 0.48 -33.88 -33.08
C SER A 99 0.62 -35.38 -33.37
N GLU A 100 0.61 -35.82 -34.63
CA GLU A 100 0.72 -37.25 -34.99
C GLU A 100 2.09 -37.84 -34.64
N GLY A 101 3.17 -37.10 -35.00
CA GLY A 101 4.53 -37.52 -34.65
C GLY A 101 4.73 -37.60 -33.14
N MET A 102 4.07 -36.71 -32.40
CA MET A 102 4.17 -36.66 -30.93
C MET A 102 3.40 -37.79 -30.26
N ILE A 103 2.23 -38.17 -30.77
CA ILE A 103 1.47 -39.34 -30.29
C ILE A 103 2.33 -40.58 -30.42
N SER A 104 3.00 -40.74 -31.58
CA SER A 104 3.92 -41.86 -31.80
C SER A 104 5.09 -41.86 -30.80
N TYR A 105 5.72 -40.70 -30.61
CA TYR A 105 6.83 -40.55 -29.66
C TYR A 105 6.42 -40.92 -28.22
N TYR A 106 5.29 -40.41 -27.73
CA TYR A 106 4.81 -40.76 -26.40
C TYR A 106 4.43 -42.20 -26.25
N ASN A 107 3.81 -42.82 -27.27
CA ASN A 107 3.51 -44.23 -27.27
C ASN A 107 4.77 -45.09 -27.14
N ASP A 108 5.83 -44.78 -27.90
CA ASP A 108 7.09 -45.50 -27.83
C ASP A 108 7.83 -45.21 -26.51
N SER A 109 7.80 -43.98 -26.03
CA SER A 109 8.36 -43.63 -24.73
C SER A 109 7.68 -44.40 -23.58
N ILE A 110 6.35 -44.51 -23.59
CA ILE A 110 5.58 -45.26 -22.60
C ILE A 110 5.97 -46.73 -22.62
N LYS A 111 6.00 -47.37 -23.83
CA LYS A 111 6.41 -48.77 -23.98
C LYS A 111 7.82 -49.00 -23.44
N ASN A 112 8.77 -48.15 -23.79
CA ASN A 112 10.15 -48.29 -23.37
C ASN A 112 10.31 -48.14 -21.85
N LYS A 113 9.62 -47.15 -21.24
CA LYS A 113 9.65 -46.92 -19.78
C LYS A 113 8.95 -48.03 -19.00
N ASP A 114 7.86 -48.57 -19.50
CA ASP A 114 7.21 -49.75 -18.92
C ASP A 114 8.16 -50.98 -18.95
N ALA A 115 8.86 -51.20 -20.06
CA ALA A 115 9.82 -52.28 -20.17
C ALA A 115 11.04 -52.13 -19.25
N GLU A 116 11.52 -50.89 -19.06
CA GLU A 116 12.63 -50.55 -18.15
C GLU A 116 12.21 -50.70 -16.68
N LEU A 117 11.00 -50.28 -16.32
CA LEU A 117 10.44 -50.41 -15.00
C LEU A 117 10.36 -51.86 -14.53
N LEU A 118 10.04 -52.76 -15.43
CA LEU A 118 10.00 -54.21 -15.16
C LEU A 118 11.39 -54.80 -14.89
N LYS A 119 12.45 -54.22 -15.45
CA LYS A 119 13.84 -54.74 -15.36
C LYS A 119 14.58 -54.10 -14.16
N THR A 120 14.19 -52.91 -13.71
CA THR A 120 14.90 -52.15 -12.71
C THR A 120 14.57 -52.62 -11.29
N ARG A 121 15.62 -52.95 -10.48
CA ARG A 121 15.48 -53.39 -9.09
C ARG A 121 15.78 -52.25 -8.10
N ASP A 122 16.48 -51.20 -8.56
CA ASP A 122 16.82 -50.03 -7.70
C ASP A 122 15.58 -49.22 -7.37
N PRO A 123 15.25 -49.01 -6.06
CA PRO A 123 14.05 -48.32 -5.64
C PRO A 123 13.98 -46.86 -6.11
N ALA A 124 15.10 -46.12 -6.09
CA ALA A 124 15.13 -44.72 -6.49
C ALA A 124 14.88 -44.56 -8.00
N THR A 125 15.52 -45.38 -8.80
CA THR A 125 15.31 -45.43 -10.26
C THR A 125 13.90 -45.85 -10.60
N ARG A 126 13.32 -46.78 -9.84
CA ARG A 126 11.94 -47.25 -10.02
C ARG A 126 10.92 -46.16 -9.80
N ILE A 127 11.05 -45.37 -8.69
CA ILE A 127 10.17 -44.26 -8.40
C ILE A 127 10.27 -43.18 -9.48
N ARG A 128 11.49 -42.87 -9.95
CA ARG A 128 11.70 -41.93 -11.05
C ARG A 128 11.02 -42.34 -12.32
N LEU A 129 11.22 -43.61 -12.76
CA LEU A 129 10.62 -44.16 -13.98
C LEU A 129 9.10 -44.19 -13.89
N GLN A 130 8.54 -44.52 -12.74
CA GLN A 130 7.11 -44.52 -12.51
C GLN A 130 6.52 -43.13 -12.65
N SER A 131 7.13 -42.11 -12.04
CA SER A 131 6.72 -40.69 -12.17
C SER A 131 6.81 -40.23 -13.64
N GLU A 132 7.87 -40.59 -14.37
CA GLU A 132 8.03 -40.23 -15.77
C GLU A 132 6.99 -40.92 -16.66
N LEU A 133 6.61 -42.17 -16.35
CA LEU A 133 5.60 -42.93 -17.04
C LEU A 133 4.20 -42.33 -16.84
N GLU A 134 3.85 -41.97 -15.60
CA GLU A 134 2.59 -41.34 -15.27
C GLU A 134 2.45 -39.98 -15.97
N SER A 135 3.53 -39.19 -15.98
CA SER A 135 3.58 -37.91 -16.69
C SER A 135 3.38 -38.13 -18.22
N ALA A 136 4.05 -39.09 -18.82
CA ALA A 136 3.90 -39.39 -20.25
C ALA A 136 2.47 -39.87 -20.61
N LYS A 137 1.87 -40.70 -19.76
CA LYS A 137 0.47 -41.15 -19.93
C LYS A 137 -0.51 -39.97 -19.79
N TYR A 138 -0.29 -39.06 -18.83
CA TYR A 138 -1.10 -37.85 -18.65
C TYR A 138 -1.04 -36.97 -19.90
N GLN A 139 0.16 -36.67 -20.41
CA GLN A 139 0.34 -35.86 -21.61
C GLN A 139 -0.35 -36.45 -22.83
N LEU A 140 -0.17 -37.74 -23.05
CA LEU A 140 -0.81 -38.45 -24.16
C LEU A 140 -2.33 -38.38 -24.06
N ASN A 141 -2.89 -38.59 -22.87
CA ASN A 141 -4.35 -38.55 -22.65
C ASN A 141 -4.91 -37.14 -22.90
N GLN A 142 -4.24 -36.09 -22.50
CA GLN A 142 -4.64 -34.68 -22.76
C GLN A 142 -4.74 -34.40 -24.26
N VAL A 143 -3.80 -34.90 -25.06
CA VAL A 143 -3.79 -34.68 -26.50
C VAL A 143 -4.86 -35.54 -27.19
N LEU A 144 -4.97 -36.82 -26.83
CA LEU A 144 -5.98 -37.73 -27.43
C LEU A 144 -7.42 -37.29 -27.11
N SER A 145 -7.64 -36.61 -25.97
CA SER A 145 -8.94 -36.07 -25.59
C SER A 145 -9.22 -34.67 -26.15
N ASN A 146 -8.36 -34.14 -27.03
CA ASN A 146 -8.42 -32.75 -27.58
C ASN A 146 -8.51 -31.66 -26.54
N ARG A 147 -8.00 -31.89 -25.34
CA ARG A 147 -7.94 -30.89 -24.27
C ARG A 147 -6.70 -30.01 -24.36
N SER A 148 -5.65 -30.49 -25.03
CA SER A 148 -4.37 -29.80 -25.17
C SER A 148 -3.71 -30.16 -26.49
N THR A 149 -2.87 -29.25 -27.02
CA THR A 149 -2.04 -29.49 -28.21
C THR A 149 -0.57 -29.40 -27.81
N PHE A 150 0.31 -30.09 -28.57
CA PHE A 150 1.75 -29.96 -28.35
C PHE A 150 2.30 -28.75 -29.05
N MET A 151 3.26 -28.11 -28.37
CA MET A 151 3.95 -26.88 -28.82
C MET A 151 5.44 -27.01 -28.59
N TYR A 152 6.22 -26.36 -29.44
CA TYR A 152 7.63 -26.07 -29.18
C TYR A 152 7.73 -24.72 -28.47
N LEU A 153 8.42 -24.71 -27.35
CA LEU A 153 8.71 -23.51 -26.55
C LEU A 153 10.19 -23.18 -26.67
N TYR A 154 10.48 -21.91 -26.96
CA TYR A 154 11.83 -21.37 -26.94
C TYR A 154 11.83 -20.14 -26.05
N THR A 155 12.87 -19.95 -25.23
CA THR A 155 12.97 -18.82 -24.32
C THR A 155 14.38 -18.24 -24.34
N TYR A 156 14.46 -16.94 -24.58
CA TYR A 156 15.67 -16.17 -24.56
C TYR A 156 15.58 -15.06 -23.54
N ILE A 157 16.68 -14.79 -22.84
CA ILE A 157 16.79 -13.71 -21.87
C ILE A 157 17.85 -12.74 -22.39
N PHE A 158 17.41 -11.59 -22.82
CA PHE A 158 18.24 -10.50 -23.32
C PHE A 158 18.62 -9.60 -22.15
N ILE A 159 19.91 -9.38 -21.96
CA ILE A 159 20.48 -8.58 -20.86
C ILE A 159 21.37 -7.50 -21.47
N GLN A 160 21.17 -6.24 -21.05
CA GLN A 160 21.97 -5.12 -21.53
C GLN A 160 22.47 -4.26 -20.36
N ALA A 161 23.71 -3.78 -20.45
CA ALA A 161 24.32 -2.89 -19.47
C ALA A 161 25.30 -1.92 -20.12
N ALA A 162 25.60 -0.82 -19.43
CA ALA A 162 26.56 0.18 -19.89
C ALA A 162 28.05 -0.22 -19.66
N SER A 163 28.28 -1.20 -18.77
CA SER A 163 29.61 -1.73 -18.50
C SER A 163 29.64 -3.26 -18.46
N LEU A 164 30.78 -3.87 -18.65
CA LEU A 164 30.96 -5.33 -18.53
C LEU A 164 30.76 -5.83 -17.09
N GLU A 165 31.11 -5.02 -16.12
CA GLU A 165 30.95 -5.35 -14.70
C GLU A 165 29.45 -5.41 -14.34
N ASP A 166 28.68 -4.41 -14.77
CA ASP A 166 27.22 -4.39 -14.59
C ASP A 166 26.54 -5.54 -15.35
N LEU A 167 26.99 -5.82 -16.59
CA LEU A 167 26.48 -6.94 -17.38
C LEU A 167 26.66 -8.27 -16.64
N LYS A 168 27.83 -8.49 -16.05
CA LYS A 168 28.10 -9.69 -15.25
C LYS A 168 27.25 -9.75 -14.00
N THR A 169 27.08 -8.63 -13.31
CA THR A 169 26.24 -8.55 -12.11
C THR A 169 24.78 -8.87 -12.45
N LEU A 170 24.26 -8.36 -13.56
CA LEU A 170 22.91 -8.68 -14.03
C LEU A 170 22.79 -10.16 -14.42
N GLU A 171 23.76 -10.72 -15.13
CA GLU A 171 23.80 -12.14 -15.47
C GLU A 171 23.76 -13.02 -14.22
N ASP A 172 24.59 -12.72 -13.21
CA ASP A 172 24.64 -13.48 -11.96
C ASP A 172 23.29 -13.42 -11.22
N ASN A 173 22.63 -12.26 -11.23
CA ASN A 173 21.29 -12.10 -10.66
C ASN A 173 20.24 -12.94 -11.41
N VAL A 174 20.25 -12.92 -12.74
CA VAL A 174 19.37 -13.75 -13.59
C VAL A 174 19.62 -15.23 -13.30
N GLN A 175 20.87 -15.69 -13.31
CA GLN A 175 21.22 -17.10 -13.08
C GLN A 175 20.78 -17.59 -11.69
N ARG A 176 20.89 -16.73 -10.67
CA ARG A 176 20.43 -17.02 -9.30
C ARG A 176 18.91 -17.28 -9.27
N ILE A 177 18.15 -16.42 -9.94
CA ILE A 177 16.67 -16.57 -10.00
C ILE A 177 16.31 -17.80 -10.84
N LEU A 178 16.94 -18.00 -11.97
CA LEU A 178 16.71 -19.20 -12.79
C LEU A 178 16.96 -20.49 -11.99
N THR A 179 18.02 -20.51 -11.19
CA THR A 179 18.32 -21.65 -10.30
C THR A 179 17.21 -21.87 -9.27
N LYS A 180 16.69 -20.78 -8.65
CA LYS A 180 15.54 -20.84 -7.73
C LYS A 180 14.29 -21.41 -8.43
N LEU A 181 14.07 -21.00 -9.67
CA LEU A 181 12.96 -21.47 -10.51
C LEU A 181 13.19 -22.86 -11.12
N ARG A 182 14.33 -23.51 -10.84
CA ARG A 182 14.74 -24.78 -11.45
C ARG A 182 14.83 -24.72 -12.98
N MET A 183 15.16 -23.56 -13.51
CA MET A 183 15.47 -23.34 -14.90
C MET A 183 16.98 -23.37 -15.11
N LYS A 184 17.41 -23.69 -16.34
CA LYS A 184 18.80 -23.58 -16.74
C LYS A 184 18.90 -22.81 -18.04
N ALA A 185 19.67 -21.73 -18.05
CA ALA A 185 19.99 -20.99 -19.24
C ALA A 185 21.50 -21.06 -19.51
N LEU A 186 21.87 -21.13 -20.77
CA LEU A 186 23.25 -21.17 -21.23
C LEU A 186 23.56 -19.95 -22.11
N ASN A 187 24.80 -19.50 -22.04
CA ASN A 187 25.33 -18.54 -23.00
C ASN A 187 25.69 -19.28 -24.29
N PRO A 188 25.12 -18.91 -25.45
CA PRO A 188 25.48 -19.50 -26.73
C PRO A 188 26.82 -18.98 -27.24
N HIS A 189 27.91 -19.50 -26.69
CA HIS A 189 29.27 -19.10 -27.04
C HIS A 189 29.52 -19.21 -28.56
N TYR A 190 30.11 -18.20 -29.15
CA TYR A 190 30.39 -18.07 -30.60
C TYR A 190 29.14 -18.00 -31.49
N ALA A 191 27.94 -18.05 -30.93
CA ALA A 191 26.64 -17.86 -31.62
C ALA A 191 25.91 -16.63 -31.09
N THR A 192 26.62 -15.67 -30.53
CA THR A 192 26.08 -14.44 -29.96
C THR A 192 25.23 -13.63 -30.95
N PRO A 193 25.58 -13.49 -32.26
CA PRO A 193 24.73 -12.83 -33.23
C PRO A 193 23.41 -13.57 -33.45
N MET A 194 23.46 -14.90 -33.59
CA MET A 194 22.23 -15.71 -33.76
C MET A 194 21.31 -15.57 -32.55
N ALA A 195 21.87 -15.57 -31.35
CA ALA A 195 21.12 -15.37 -30.12
C ALA A 195 20.50 -13.97 -30.06
N PHE A 196 21.26 -12.95 -30.45
CA PHE A 196 20.78 -11.57 -30.50
C PHE A 196 19.57 -11.44 -31.45
N TRP A 197 19.69 -11.92 -32.69
CA TRP A 197 18.60 -11.89 -33.65
C TRP A 197 17.36 -12.66 -33.16
N SER A 198 17.59 -13.83 -32.54
CA SER A 198 16.51 -14.63 -31.95
C SER A 198 15.80 -13.92 -30.78
N ALA A 199 16.49 -13.00 -30.09
CA ALA A 199 15.92 -12.28 -28.96
C ALA A 199 15.23 -10.94 -29.36
N LEU A 200 15.30 -10.55 -30.64
CA LEU A 200 14.59 -9.40 -31.13
C LEU A 200 13.14 -9.76 -31.54
N PRO A 201 12.16 -8.83 -31.48
CA PRO A 201 10.77 -9.07 -31.83
C PRO A 201 10.54 -9.13 -33.36
N LEU A 202 11.42 -9.83 -34.08
CA LEU A 202 11.38 -9.94 -35.54
C LEU A 202 10.73 -11.25 -36.02
N GLY A 203 10.45 -12.18 -35.12
CA GLY A 203 9.93 -13.48 -35.47
C GLY A 203 10.95 -14.42 -36.10
N ASP A 204 12.26 -14.09 -36.08
CA ASP A 204 13.34 -14.87 -36.62
C ASP A 204 14.09 -15.61 -35.51
N ASN A 205 13.79 -16.90 -35.32
CA ASN A 205 14.43 -17.75 -34.32
C ASN A 205 15.56 -18.55 -34.96
N GLN A 206 16.77 -18.05 -34.91
CA GLN A 206 17.96 -18.68 -35.53
C GLN A 206 18.55 -19.81 -34.68
N LEU A 207 18.15 -19.94 -33.41
CA LEU A 207 18.61 -20.99 -32.50
C LEU A 207 17.59 -22.13 -32.28
N LYS A 208 16.51 -22.17 -33.06
CA LYS A 208 15.40 -23.08 -32.86
C LYS A 208 15.80 -24.57 -32.80
N ASP A 209 16.81 -24.96 -33.58
CA ASP A 209 17.23 -26.38 -33.64
C ASP A 209 18.02 -26.83 -32.40
N TYR A 210 18.44 -25.90 -31.56
CA TYR A 210 19.32 -26.13 -30.39
C TYR A 210 18.64 -25.88 -29.04
N THR A 211 17.53 -25.15 -29.00
CA THR A 211 16.97 -24.62 -27.75
C THR A 211 15.52 -24.95 -27.48
N TYR A 212 14.90 -25.78 -28.34
CA TYR A 212 13.49 -26.14 -28.18
C TYR A 212 13.23 -26.97 -26.93
N GLN A 213 12.10 -26.67 -26.28
CA GLN A 213 11.48 -27.55 -25.29
C GLN A 213 10.09 -27.87 -25.75
N MET A 214 9.76 -29.15 -25.67
CA MET A 214 8.42 -29.60 -25.97
C MET A 214 7.52 -29.51 -24.76
N CYS A 215 6.35 -28.89 -24.90
CA CYS A 215 5.34 -28.78 -23.87
C CYS A 215 3.93 -28.91 -24.47
N ASN A 216 2.94 -29.12 -23.63
CA ASN A 216 1.54 -29.02 -24.05
C ASN A 216 1.05 -27.55 -23.88
N SER A 217 -0.09 -27.22 -24.50
CA SER A 217 -0.65 -25.86 -24.45
C SER A 217 -1.02 -25.42 -23.02
N GLU A 218 -1.32 -26.33 -22.10
CA GLU A 218 -1.55 -26.07 -20.69
C GLU A 218 -0.25 -25.60 -20.02
N ALA A 219 0.86 -26.30 -20.22
CA ALA A 219 2.16 -25.87 -19.73
C ALA A 219 2.61 -24.56 -20.38
N ALA A 220 2.40 -24.40 -21.70
CA ALA A 220 2.69 -23.16 -22.41
C ALA A 220 1.92 -21.97 -21.84
N SER A 221 0.66 -22.14 -21.46
CA SER A 221 -0.14 -21.08 -20.85
C SER A 221 0.41 -20.59 -19.52
N SER A 222 1.13 -21.43 -18.77
CA SER A 222 1.77 -21.04 -17.50
C SER A 222 2.91 -20.04 -17.68
N PHE A 223 3.42 -19.87 -18.90
CA PHE A 223 4.43 -18.87 -19.27
C PHE A 223 3.83 -17.54 -19.66
N PHE A 224 2.51 -17.36 -19.58
CA PHE A 224 1.84 -16.12 -19.90
C PHE A 224 2.44 -14.96 -19.10
N PRO A 225 3.05 -13.97 -19.78
CA PRO A 225 3.86 -12.96 -19.10
C PRO A 225 3.03 -11.80 -18.55
N PHE A 226 1.75 -11.72 -18.90
CA PHE A 226 0.83 -10.64 -18.51
C PHE A 226 0.03 -11.03 -17.27
N ASP A 227 0.62 -11.84 -16.41
CA ASP A 227 0.12 -12.04 -15.07
C ASP A 227 0.30 -10.76 -14.29
N ASP A 228 -0.63 -10.61 -13.40
CA ASP A 228 -0.98 -9.40 -12.80
C ASP A 228 -0.08 -8.86 -11.74
N SER A 229 -0.54 -7.73 -11.29
CA SER A 229 0.00 -6.90 -10.27
C SER A 229 0.41 -7.73 -9.05
N GLU A 230 1.49 -7.29 -8.49
CA GLU A 230 2.07 -7.84 -7.29
C GLU A 230 1.12 -7.75 -6.08
N ILE A 231 0.10 -6.87 -6.15
CA ILE A 231 -0.87 -6.60 -5.09
C ILE A 231 -2.28 -6.81 -5.64
N CYS A 232 -2.72 -8.07 -5.72
CA CYS A 232 -4.09 -8.43 -6.06
C CYS A 232 -4.52 -9.64 -5.24
N TYR A 233 -5.05 -9.38 -4.05
CA TYR A 233 -5.48 -10.40 -3.08
C TYR A 233 -7.00 -10.41 -3.01
N LEU A 234 -7.62 -11.21 -3.86
CA LEU A 234 -9.07 -11.32 -3.93
C LEU A 234 -9.60 -12.24 -2.83
N SER A 235 -10.46 -11.68 -2.01
CA SER A 235 -11.22 -12.38 -0.96
C SER A 235 -12.55 -11.66 -0.79
N PRO A 236 -13.50 -12.20 -0.03
CA PRO A 236 -14.76 -11.51 0.25
C PRO A 236 -14.60 -10.17 0.99
N THR A 237 -13.47 -9.98 1.66
CA THR A 237 -13.14 -8.77 2.45
C THR A 237 -12.08 -7.88 1.79
N ALA A 238 -11.65 -8.23 0.58
CA ALA A 238 -10.68 -7.44 -0.16
C ALA A 238 -11.27 -6.12 -0.66
N GLN A 239 -10.49 -5.05 -0.54
CA GLN A 239 -10.83 -3.73 -1.06
C GLN A 239 -10.00 -3.43 -2.30
N VAL A 240 -10.65 -2.97 -3.36
CA VAL A 240 -9.97 -2.52 -4.58
C VAL A 240 -9.42 -1.12 -4.35
N GLU A 241 -8.11 -0.93 -4.35
CA GLU A 241 -7.48 0.38 -4.11
C GLU A 241 -7.46 1.27 -5.36
N GLY A 242 -7.37 0.64 -6.53
CA GLY A 242 -7.32 1.34 -7.81
C GLY A 242 -6.86 0.43 -8.93
N ILE A 243 -6.46 1.06 -10.03
CA ILE A 243 -5.91 0.37 -11.21
C ILE A 243 -4.41 0.62 -11.26
N ASN A 244 -3.64 -0.45 -11.37
CA ASN A 244 -2.19 -0.38 -11.57
C ASN A 244 -1.89 0.33 -12.89
N LYS A 245 -1.09 1.36 -12.84
CA LYS A 245 -0.78 2.17 -14.03
C LYS A 245 0.15 1.50 -15.02
N THR A 246 0.93 0.53 -14.58
CA THR A 246 1.88 -0.17 -15.44
C THR A 246 1.20 -1.33 -16.16
N THR A 247 0.37 -2.11 -15.45
CA THR A 247 -0.25 -3.33 -15.96
C THR A 247 -1.71 -3.14 -16.35
N ASN A 248 -2.34 -2.03 -15.96
CA ASN A 248 -3.77 -1.74 -16.12
C ASN A 248 -4.69 -2.77 -15.42
N SER A 249 -4.20 -3.46 -14.42
CA SER A 249 -4.91 -4.46 -13.63
C SER A 249 -5.41 -3.89 -12.31
N LEU A 250 -6.30 -4.61 -11.64
CA LEU A 250 -6.80 -4.20 -10.34
C LEU A 250 -5.72 -4.37 -9.25
N VAL A 251 -5.65 -3.38 -8.35
CA VAL A 251 -4.90 -3.49 -7.10
C VAL A 251 -5.93 -3.68 -5.98
N ALA A 252 -5.92 -4.86 -5.37
CA ALA A 252 -6.86 -5.24 -4.33
C ALA A 252 -6.12 -5.78 -3.11
N ILE A 253 -6.51 -5.33 -1.91
CA ILE A 253 -5.88 -5.69 -0.65
C ILE A 253 -6.94 -6.15 0.33
N ASP A 254 -6.69 -7.29 0.95
CA ASP A 254 -7.44 -7.73 2.13
C ASP A 254 -6.72 -7.28 3.41
N TYR A 255 -7.22 -6.21 4.01
CA TYR A 255 -6.65 -5.67 5.24
C TYR A 255 -6.95 -6.51 6.48
N LEU A 256 -7.90 -7.46 6.37
CA LEU A 256 -8.27 -8.35 7.46
C LEU A 256 -7.51 -9.68 7.42
N ASP A 257 -6.78 -9.95 6.36
CA ASP A 257 -5.87 -11.10 6.28
C ASP A 257 -4.64 -10.89 7.16
N THR A 258 -4.67 -11.40 8.38
CA THR A 258 -3.59 -11.26 9.37
C THR A 258 -2.30 -12.00 9.00
N GLN A 259 -2.32 -12.88 8.00
CA GLN A 259 -1.11 -13.55 7.50
C GLN A 259 -0.28 -12.61 6.62
N ARG A 260 -0.92 -11.64 5.95
CA ARG A 260 -0.29 -10.69 5.05
C ARG A 260 -0.23 -9.28 5.63
N THR A 261 -1.26 -8.86 6.35
CA THR A 261 -1.37 -7.54 6.95
C THR A 261 -0.91 -7.59 8.41
N LEU A 262 0.27 -7.06 8.68
CA LEU A 262 0.84 -7.07 10.04
C LEU A 262 0.04 -6.19 11.02
N ASN A 263 -0.51 -5.08 10.53
CA ASN A 263 -1.43 -4.20 11.23
C ASN A 263 -2.28 -3.43 10.21
N GLN A 264 -3.46 -2.97 10.62
CA GLN A 264 -4.40 -2.22 9.78
C GLN A 264 -4.07 -0.71 9.69
N ASN A 265 -2.94 -0.28 10.25
CA ASN A 265 -2.56 1.13 10.19
C ASN A 265 -2.11 1.53 8.79
N MET A 266 -2.60 2.69 8.36
CA MET A 266 -2.32 3.27 7.05
C MET A 266 -1.94 4.75 7.20
N VAL A 267 -0.96 5.20 6.42
CA VAL A 267 -0.67 6.62 6.25
C VAL A 267 -0.93 7.03 4.82
N VAL A 268 -1.58 8.19 4.65
CA VAL A 268 -1.92 8.77 3.36
C VAL A 268 -1.26 10.16 3.26
N ILE A 269 -0.29 10.28 2.40
CA ILE A 269 0.57 11.46 2.31
C ILE A 269 0.46 12.06 0.90
N GLY A 270 0.30 13.38 0.81
CA GLY A 270 0.26 14.06 -0.49
C GLY A 270 -0.06 15.53 -0.36
N THR A 271 0.46 16.35 -1.26
CA THR A 271 0.19 17.78 -1.31
C THR A 271 -1.30 18.07 -1.59
N SER A 272 -1.74 19.31 -1.38
CA SER A 272 -3.13 19.69 -1.65
C SER A 272 -3.51 19.47 -3.13
N GLY A 273 -4.74 19.01 -3.38
CA GLY A 273 -5.33 18.87 -4.72
C GLY A 273 -4.92 17.60 -5.50
N VAL A 274 -4.03 16.74 -4.95
CA VAL A 274 -3.57 15.52 -5.65
C VAL A 274 -4.52 14.33 -5.55
N GLY A 275 -5.58 14.40 -4.71
CA GLY A 275 -6.60 13.35 -4.59
C GLY A 275 -6.61 12.61 -3.25
N LYS A 276 -5.89 13.07 -2.23
CA LYS A 276 -5.89 12.50 -0.87
C LYS A 276 -7.30 12.31 -0.31
N SER A 277 -8.11 13.38 -0.28
CA SER A 277 -9.48 13.35 0.26
C SER A 277 -10.40 12.40 -0.52
N THR A 278 -10.22 12.30 -1.84
CA THR A 278 -10.95 11.34 -2.68
C THR A 278 -10.64 9.90 -2.27
N PHE A 279 -9.38 9.58 -2.01
CA PHE A 279 -8.96 8.27 -1.53
C PHE A 279 -9.50 7.99 -0.11
N MET A 280 -9.43 8.97 0.78
CA MET A 280 -9.97 8.85 2.14
C MET A 280 -11.48 8.55 2.11
N VAL A 281 -12.23 9.27 1.25
CA VAL A 281 -13.67 9.00 1.06
C VAL A 281 -13.91 7.60 0.49
N GLN A 282 -13.13 7.17 -0.48
CA GLN A 282 -13.20 5.80 -1.00
C GLN A 282 -13.05 4.77 0.13
N LYS A 283 -12.06 4.97 1.01
CA LYS A 283 -11.85 4.09 2.17
C LYS A 283 -13.01 4.14 3.16
N ILE A 284 -13.54 5.33 3.48
CA ILE A 284 -14.69 5.49 4.36
C ILE A 284 -15.90 4.72 3.80
N LEU A 285 -16.22 4.91 2.52
CA LEU A 285 -17.36 4.25 1.86
C LEU A 285 -17.22 2.73 1.90
N ARG A 286 -16.05 2.21 1.56
CA ARG A 286 -15.78 0.77 1.52
C ARG A 286 -15.73 0.13 2.89
N CYS A 287 -15.12 0.78 3.87
CA CYS A 287 -15.15 0.31 5.26
C CYS A 287 -16.56 0.32 5.83
N TYR A 288 -17.34 1.35 5.54
CA TYR A 288 -18.74 1.43 5.95
C TYR A 288 -19.57 0.30 5.35
N ALA A 289 -19.42 0.01 4.06
CA ALA A 289 -20.09 -1.10 3.38
C ALA A 289 -19.75 -2.47 3.99
N MET A 290 -18.53 -2.64 4.48
CA MET A 290 -18.11 -3.84 5.22
C MET A 290 -18.66 -3.93 6.66
N GLY A 291 -19.41 -2.92 7.12
CA GLY A 291 -19.93 -2.86 8.48
C GLY A 291 -18.88 -2.50 9.55
N ILE A 292 -17.75 -1.96 9.15
CA ILE A 292 -16.70 -1.52 10.06
C ILE A 292 -17.12 -0.22 10.75
N LYS A 293 -16.91 -0.12 12.05
CA LYS A 293 -17.17 1.08 12.82
C LYS A 293 -16.14 2.15 12.50
N ILE A 294 -16.59 3.37 12.22
CA ILE A 294 -15.72 4.42 11.68
C ILE A 294 -15.86 5.69 12.53
N TYR A 295 -14.72 6.18 13.00
CA TYR A 295 -14.58 7.50 13.62
C TYR A 295 -13.71 8.39 12.77
N ILE A 296 -14.10 9.65 12.58
CA ILE A 296 -13.40 10.61 11.74
C ILE A 296 -13.07 11.86 12.54
N ILE A 297 -11.81 12.30 12.52
CA ILE A 297 -11.40 13.62 12.94
C ILE A 297 -11.20 14.46 11.68
N ASP A 298 -12.06 15.45 11.47
CA ASP A 298 -12.21 16.25 10.26
C ASP A 298 -11.97 17.74 10.52
N PRO A 299 -10.71 18.21 10.50
CA PRO A 299 -10.38 19.60 10.79
C PRO A 299 -10.82 20.56 9.68
N GLU A 300 -11.03 20.08 8.46
CA GLU A 300 -11.36 20.92 7.30
C GLU A 300 -12.81 20.79 6.83
N ASN A 301 -13.61 19.92 7.47
CA ASN A 301 -14.99 19.63 7.09
C ASN A 301 -15.12 19.03 5.68
N GLU A 302 -14.25 18.12 5.34
CA GLU A 302 -14.28 17.47 4.03
C GLU A 302 -15.27 16.29 3.98
N TYR A 303 -15.51 15.60 5.11
CA TYR A 303 -16.25 14.33 5.15
C TYR A 303 -17.69 14.45 5.66
N SER A 304 -18.08 15.58 6.25
CA SER A 304 -19.42 15.73 6.88
C SER A 304 -20.58 15.45 5.93
N HIS A 305 -20.45 15.78 4.65
CA HIS A 305 -21.46 15.53 3.63
C HIS A 305 -21.69 14.03 3.45
N ILE A 306 -20.63 13.25 3.26
CA ILE A 306 -20.68 11.81 3.08
C ILE A 306 -21.24 11.12 4.34
N VAL A 307 -20.76 11.54 5.52
CA VAL A 307 -21.23 10.98 6.79
C VAL A 307 -22.75 11.14 6.95
N LYS A 308 -23.29 12.32 6.60
CA LYS A 308 -24.73 12.58 6.66
C LYS A 308 -25.52 11.73 5.66
N ILE A 309 -25.06 11.60 4.43
CA ILE A 309 -25.71 10.77 3.40
C ILE A 309 -25.79 9.30 3.85
N LEU A 310 -24.72 8.79 4.47
CA LEU A 310 -24.67 7.42 4.98
C LEU A 310 -25.48 7.22 6.30
N GLY A 311 -26.17 8.26 6.81
CA GLY A 311 -26.90 8.21 8.06
C GLY A 311 -26.01 8.20 9.31
N GLY A 312 -24.75 8.63 9.17
CA GLY A 312 -23.83 8.85 10.28
C GLY A 312 -24.08 10.16 11.01
N GLU A 313 -23.38 10.36 12.11
CA GLU A 313 -23.50 11.54 12.96
C GLU A 313 -22.31 12.48 12.79
N VAL A 314 -22.58 13.77 12.69
CA VAL A 314 -21.56 14.82 12.59
C VAL A 314 -21.65 15.76 13.77
N VAL A 315 -20.63 15.79 14.60
CA VAL A 315 -20.48 16.72 15.73
C VAL A 315 -19.70 17.92 15.29
N HIS A 316 -20.32 19.11 15.31
CA HIS A 316 -19.69 20.37 15.04
C HIS A 316 -19.12 20.96 16.32
N LEU A 317 -17.83 21.18 16.39
CA LEU A 317 -17.15 21.77 17.52
C LEU A 317 -16.70 23.20 17.20
N SER A 318 -17.00 24.10 18.11
CA SER A 318 -16.57 25.51 18.09
C SER A 318 -16.29 25.94 19.51
N SER A 319 -15.59 27.06 19.70
CA SER A 319 -15.17 27.57 21.00
C SER A 319 -16.32 27.70 22.00
N ASN A 320 -17.53 28.01 21.51
CA ASN A 320 -18.77 28.15 22.30
C ASN A 320 -19.81 27.02 22.02
N SER A 321 -19.35 25.86 21.59
CA SER A 321 -20.26 24.73 21.31
C SER A 321 -21.00 24.28 22.56
N SER A 322 -22.30 23.94 22.41
CA SER A 322 -23.05 23.23 23.44
C SER A 322 -22.58 21.79 23.64
N THR A 323 -21.90 21.25 22.63
CA THR A 323 -21.28 19.93 22.67
C THR A 323 -20.00 20.00 23.48
N LYS A 324 -19.87 19.16 24.49
CA LYS A 324 -18.74 19.11 25.39
C LYS A 324 -18.12 17.70 25.39
N ILE A 325 -16.81 17.64 25.48
CA ILE A 325 -16.04 16.44 25.77
C ILE A 325 -15.12 16.77 26.94
N ASN A 326 -15.45 16.25 28.11
CA ASN A 326 -14.73 16.54 29.34
C ASN A 326 -13.35 15.90 29.32
N PRO A 327 -12.25 16.65 29.33
CA PRO A 327 -10.92 16.08 29.38
C PRO A 327 -10.61 15.32 30.67
N LEU A 328 -11.35 15.59 31.76
CA LEU A 328 -11.16 14.93 33.05
C LEU A 328 -11.97 13.65 33.21
N GLU A 329 -12.88 13.32 32.32
CA GLU A 329 -13.65 12.07 32.38
C GLU A 329 -12.75 10.85 32.14
N ILE A 330 -12.88 9.82 32.97
CA ILE A 330 -12.16 8.55 32.83
C ILE A 330 -13.14 7.52 32.27
N PHE A 331 -12.80 6.95 31.11
CA PHE A 331 -13.56 5.87 30.53
C PHE A 331 -13.03 4.53 31.00
N SER A 332 -13.93 3.63 31.40
CA SER A 332 -13.53 2.27 31.78
C SER A 332 -13.09 1.49 30.54
N THR A 333 -11.95 0.83 30.63
CA THR A 333 -11.55 -0.16 29.64
C THR A 333 -11.77 -1.55 30.24
N GLU A 334 -12.60 -2.38 29.61
CA GLU A 334 -12.81 -3.77 30.05
C GLU A 334 -11.60 -4.67 29.82
N ILE A 335 -10.56 -4.13 29.17
CA ILE A 335 -9.41 -4.90 28.71
C ILE A 335 -8.26 -4.77 29.71
N THR A 336 -8.14 -5.78 30.53
CA THR A 336 -6.91 -6.05 31.28
C THR A 336 -5.90 -6.72 30.34
N ASP A 337 -4.72 -6.08 30.08
CA ASP A 337 -3.60 -6.69 29.32
C ASP A 337 -2.94 -7.79 30.19
N THR A 338 -3.70 -8.81 30.59
CA THR A 338 -3.22 -9.93 31.40
C THR A 338 -2.49 -11.01 30.59
N GLU A 339 -2.41 -10.87 29.24
CA GLU A 339 -1.78 -11.89 28.40
C GLU A 339 -0.25 -11.84 28.34
N ASP A 340 0.39 -10.74 28.76
CA ASP A 340 1.86 -10.57 28.63
C ASP A 340 2.68 -10.80 29.92
N PHE A 341 2.07 -11.07 31.08
CA PHE A 341 2.82 -11.33 32.32
C PHE A 341 2.22 -12.47 33.10
N ASN A 342 2.99 -13.54 33.25
CA ASN A 342 2.75 -14.70 34.14
C ASN A 342 2.90 -14.36 35.64
N ASP A 343 2.38 -13.21 36.07
CA ASP A 343 2.42 -12.86 37.50
C ASP A 343 1.06 -12.31 37.94
N ASP A 344 0.35 -13.13 38.71
CA ASP A 344 -1.01 -12.90 39.20
C ASP A 344 -1.10 -11.80 40.29
N SER A 345 -0.11 -10.97 40.45
CA SER A 345 -0.07 -9.94 41.48
C SER A 345 0.16 -8.52 40.91
N GLU A 346 -0.83 -7.65 41.13
CA GLU A 346 -0.69 -6.19 41.22
C GLU A 346 -0.60 -5.30 39.95
N PHE A 347 -1.19 -5.66 38.82
CA PHE A 347 -1.50 -4.64 37.82
C PHE A 347 -2.99 -4.29 37.82
N ILE A 348 -3.54 -3.84 38.92
CA ILE A 348 -4.69 -2.95 38.92
C ILE A 348 -4.18 -1.68 38.27
N ARG A 349 -4.56 -1.47 37.00
CA ARG A 349 -4.17 -0.26 36.28
C ARG A 349 -4.79 0.91 37.00
N ASP A 350 -3.95 1.73 37.56
CA ASP A 350 -4.39 3.01 38.14
C ASP A 350 -4.86 3.93 37.02
N LEU A 351 -6.13 3.80 36.64
CA LEU A 351 -6.76 4.59 35.58
C LEU A 351 -6.69 6.08 35.90
N VAL A 352 -6.72 6.44 37.19
CA VAL A 352 -6.56 7.83 37.62
C VAL A 352 -5.18 8.33 37.29
N LYS A 353 -4.11 7.57 37.60
CA LYS A 353 -2.73 7.99 37.27
C LYS A 353 -2.52 8.09 35.76
N GLN A 354 -3.05 7.15 34.97
CA GLN A 354 -2.95 7.20 33.52
C GLN A 354 -3.66 8.44 32.97
N LYS A 355 -4.85 8.75 33.49
CA LYS A 355 -5.59 9.95 33.13
C LYS A 355 -4.84 11.23 33.51
N VAL A 356 -4.27 11.30 34.70
CA VAL A 356 -3.46 12.42 35.12
C VAL A 356 -2.25 12.63 34.19
N GLN A 357 -1.56 11.58 33.76
CA GLN A 357 -0.47 11.71 32.79
C GLN A 357 -0.97 12.24 31.43
N ARG A 358 -2.14 11.79 30.96
CA ARG A 358 -2.75 12.32 29.74
C ARG A 358 -3.16 13.78 29.89
N LEU A 359 -3.72 14.17 31.04
CA LEU A 359 -4.07 15.56 31.34
C LEU A 359 -2.83 16.47 31.37
N LYS A 360 -1.71 16.00 31.89
CA LYS A 360 -0.44 16.75 31.84
C LYS A 360 0.01 17.00 30.39
N ALA A 361 -0.15 16.03 29.52
CA ALA A 361 0.11 16.22 28.09
C ALA A 361 -0.90 17.21 27.45
N PHE A 362 -2.18 17.14 27.81
CA PHE A 362 -3.19 18.12 27.40
C PHE A 362 -2.85 19.54 27.86
N PHE A 363 -2.44 19.70 29.10
CA PHE A 363 -2.04 21.03 29.64
C PHE A 363 -0.79 21.60 28.98
N LYS A 364 0.13 20.74 28.52
CA LYS A 364 1.26 21.19 27.69
C LYS A 364 0.84 21.64 26.29
N VAL A 365 -0.30 21.18 25.78
CA VAL A 365 -0.85 21.76 24.56
C VAL A 365 -1.39 23.16 24.81
N LEU A 366 -1.97 23.42 26.01
CA LEU A 366 -2.46 24.76 26.40
C LEU A 366 -1.32 25.71 26.74
N LYS A 367 -0.23 25.22 27.36
CA LYS A 367 0.97 25.95 27.72
C LYS A 367 2.21 25.15 27.37
N ALA A 368 2.84 25.46 26.23
CA ALA A 368 3.94 24.67 25.67
C ALA A 368 5.20 24.63 26.55
N ASP A 369 5.46 25.70 27.30
CA ASP A 369 6.59 25.87 28.21
C ASP A 369 6.30 25.43 29.65
N LEU A 370 5.29 24.57 29.87
CA LEU A 370 4.91 24.08 31.20
C LEU A 370 6.10 23.38 31.86
N SER A 371 6.59 23.96 32.96
CA SER A 371 7.76 23.48 33.69
C SER A 371 7.48 22.21 34.47
N GLN A 372 8.54 21.47 34.86
CA GLN A 372 8.39 20.27 35.70
C GLN A 372 7.80 20.57 37.07
N VAL A 373 8.08 21.78 37.64
CA VAL A 373 7.52 22.18 38.93
C VAL A 373 6.02 22.43 38.81
N GLU A 374 5.57 23.17 37.78
CA GLU A 374 4.15 23.34 37.49
C GLU A 374 3.47 22.00 37.26
N SER A 375 4.05 21.16 36.43
CA SER A 375 3.53 19.81 36.15
C SER A 375 3.35 18.96 37.42
N SER A 376 4.26 19.09 38.41
CA SER A 376 4.15 18.41 39.70
C SER A 376 3.03 18.97 40.58
N ILE A 377 2.81 20.29 40.55
CA ILE A 377 1.71 20.93 41.27
C ILE A 377 0.37 20.49 40.67
N LEU A 378 0.25 20.53 39.33
CA LEU A 378 -0.95 20.08 38.61
C LEU A 378 -1.26 18.59 38.90
N ASP A 379 -0.24 17.72 38.88
CA ASP A 379 -0.35 16.30 39.20
C ASP A 379 -1.01 16.08 40.59
N LYS A 380 -0.46 16.72 41.61
CA LYS A 380 -0.97 16.62 42.97
C LYS A 380 -2.39 17.19 43.10
N THR A 381 -2.68 18.33 42.45
CA THR A 381 -4.00 18.94 42.49
C THR A 381 -5.05 18.04 41.79
N LEU A 382 -4.71 17.46 40.66
CA LEU A 382 -5.59 16.52 39.95
C LEU A 382 -5.91 15.26 40.79
N ILE A 383 -4.90 14.65 41.43
CA ILE A 383 -5.13 13.49 42.31
C ILE A 383 -6.06 13.87 43.47
N ASN A 384 -5.84 15.01 44.09
CA ASN A 384 -6.70 15.51 45.17
C ASN A 384 -8.13 15.78 44.67
N LEU A 385 -8.27 16.35 43.46
CA LEU A 385 -9.56 16.60 42.83
C LEU A 385 -10.36 15.30 42.63
N TYR A 386 -9.74 14.26 42.04
CA TYR A 386 -10.40 12.96 41.86
C TYR A 386 -10.80 12.36 43.21
N ASN A 387 -9.92 12.42 44.23
CA ASN A 387 -10.23 11.94 45.58
C ASN A 387 -11.42 12.69 46.19
N ARG A 388 -11.55 14.02 45.96
CA ARG A 388 -12.70 14.83 46.41
C ARG A 388 -14.02 14.36 45.79
N PHE A 389 -13.99 13.89 44.55
CA PHE A 389 -15.13 13.28 43.87
C PHE A 389 -15.30 11.79 44.21
N SER A 390 -14.55 11.25 45.19
CA SER A 390 -14.58 9.84 45.59
C SER A 390 -14.15 8.89 44.45
N ILE A 391 -13.34 9.38 43.51
CA ILE A 391 -12.78 8.61 42.41
C ILE A 391 -11.35 8.25 42.73
N ASN A 392 -11.07 6.96 42.93
CA ASN A 392 -9.77 6.41 43.27
C ASN A 392 -9.54 5.07 42.57
N GLU A 393 -8.46 4.40 42.90
CA GLU A 393 -8.07 3.09 42.31
C GLU A 393 -9.12 1.98 42.53
N GLU A 394 -9.92 2.07 43.58
CA GLU A 394 -10.95 1.08 43.94
C GLU A 394 -12.31 1.38 43.29
N SER A 395 -12.43 2.51 42.58
CA SER A 395 -13.70 2.95 42.00
C SER A 395 -14.14 2.04 40.85
N ASN A 396 -15.42 1.70 40.81
CA ASN A 396 -16.02 0.98 39.70
C ASN A 396 -16.39 1.96 38.56
N PHE A 397 -15.47 2.14 37.63
CA PHE A 397 -15.65 3.06 36.51
C PHE A 397 -16.78 2.68 35.54
N THR A 398 -17.23 1.44 35.51
CA THR A 398 -18.35 1.01 34.65
C THR A 398 -19.71 1.53 35.15
N SER A 399 -19.80 1.88 36.43
CA SER A 399 -21.04 2.42 37.05
C SER A 399 -21.08 3.95 37.08
N LEU A 400 -19.97 4.64 36.82
CA LEU A 400 -19.91 6.10 36.83
C LEU A 400 -20.47 6.69 35.52
N MET A 401 -21.21 7.76 35.63
CA MET A 401 -21.75 8.54 34.52
C MET A 401 -20.91 9.81 34.30
N ALA A 402 -20.98 10.40 33.13
CA ALA A 402 -20.24 11.64 32.79
C ALA A 402 -20.37 12.75 33.87
N LYS A 403 -21.53 12.87 34.49
CA LYS A 403 -21.82 13.86 35.56
C LYS A 403 -21.11 13.59 36.87
N ASP A 404 -20.59 12.38 37.10
CA ASP A 404 -19.93 11.99 38.35
C ASP A 404 -18.44 12.39 38.34
N PHE A 405 -17.90 12.79 37.19
CA PHE A 405 -16.53 13.24 37.03
C PHE A 405 -16.38 14.76 37.24
N PRO A 406 -15.24 15.24 37.77
CA PRO A 406 -14.94 16.65 37.83
C PRO A 406 -14.88 17.27 36.44
N ILE A 407 -15.11 18.59 36.34
CA ILE A 407 -14.94 19.39 35.14
C ILE A 407 -13.77 20.37 35.29
N LEU A 408 -13.40 21.07 34.21
CA LEU A 408 -12.29 22.02 34.28
C LEU A 408 -12.52 23.17 35.31
N GLU A 409 -13.76 23.56 35.55
CA GLU A 409 -14.11 24.56 36.56
C GLU A 409 -13.76 24.06 37.96
N ASP A 410 -14.06 22.83 38.32
CA ASP A 410 -13.71 22.22 39.60
C ASP A 410 -12.17 22.21 39.78
N PHE A 411 -11.41 21.97 38.72
CA PHE A 411 -9.97 21.98 38.75
C PHE A 411 -9.41 23.41 38.90
N TYR A 412 -10.01 24.38 38.20
CA TYR A 412 -9.66 25.78 38.28
C TYR A 412 -9.87 26.31 39.70
N ASP A 413 -11.00 25.97 40.32
CA ASP A 413 -11.33 26.36 41.70
C ASP A 413 -10.31 25.75 42.67
N ASP A 414 -9.97 24.48 42.55
CA ASP A 414 -8.95 23.83 43.40
C ASP A 414 -7.59 24.48 43.27
N LEU A 415 -7.17 24.88 42.06
CA LEU A 415 -5.93 25.68 41.87
C LEU A 415 -6.05 27.06 42.55
N GLY A 416 -7.22 27.69 42.45
CA GLY A 416 -7.49 28.98 43.11
C GLY A 416 -7.38 28.93 44.63
N THR A 417 -7.72 27.81 45.26
CA THR A 417 -7.57 27.61 46.72
C THR A 417 -6.11 27.68 47.18
N LEU A 418 -5.14 27.40 46.31
CA LEU A 418 -3.70 27.48 46.62
C LEU A 418 -3.30 28.89 46.97
N LYS A 419 -3.99 29.90 46.47
CA LYS A 419 -3.73 31.33 46.80
C LYS A 419 -3.84 31.61 48.30
N THR A 420 -4.72 30.90 49.00
CA THR A 420 -4.93 31.05 50.43
C THR A 420 -4.22 29.99 51.24
N ASN A 421 -4.07 28.77 50.72
CA ASN A 421 -3.59 27.62 51.46
C ASN A 421 -2.10 27.35 51.28
N ASP A 422 -1.49 27.74 50.12
CA ASP A 422 -0.09 27.49 49.78
C ASP A 422 0.38 28.50 48.73
N LEU A 423 0.67 29.71 49.21
CA LEU A 423 1.05 30.84 48.36
C LEU A 423 2.29 30.56 47.50
N GLU A 424 3.26 29.80 48.03
CA GLU A 424 4.49 29.47 47.30
C GLU A 424 4.19 28.62 46.06
N ARG A 425 3.29 27.67 46.18
CA ARG A 425 2.84 26.87 45.03
C ARG A 425 1.98 27.69 44.08
N TYR A 426 1.12 28.56 44.60
CA TYR A 426 0.30 29.44 43.76
C TYR A 426 1.17 30.34 42.87
N GLU A 427 2.22 30.95 43.44
CA GLU A 427 3.15 31.76 42.67
C GLU A 427 3.83 31.02 41.54
N LYS A 428 4.10 29.72 41.70
CA LYS A 428 4.70 28.88 40.65
C LYS A 428 3.71 28.49 39.54
N ILE A 429 2.40 28.37 39.85
CA ILE A 429 1.36 27.95 38.91
C ILE A 429 0.51 29.09 38.38
N GLN A 430 0.75 30.34 38.85
CA GLN A 430 -0.10 31.50 38.57
C GLN A 430 -0.28 31.75 37.07
N GLU A 431 0.74 31.60 36.27
CA GLU A 431 0.67 31.81 34.84
C GLU A 431 -0.28 30.80 34.18
N PHE A 432 -0.15 29.52 34.52
CA PHE A 432 -1.06 28.48 34.04
C PHE A 432 -2.50 28.70 34.52
N TYR A 433 -2.68 29.18 35.77
CA TYR A 433 -4.00 29.47 36.31
C TYR A 433 -4.71 30.55 35.46
N PHE A 434 -4.02 31.61 35.05
CA PHE A 434 -4.60 32.65 34.20
C PHE A 434 -4.85 32.15 32.75
N ILE A 435 -4.00 31.28 32.23
CA ILE A 435 -4.26 30.64 30.92
C ILE A 435 -5.53 29.79 31.02
N LEU A 436 -5.67 28.98 32.07
CA LEU A 436 -6.82 28.11 32.26
C LEU A 436 -8.13 28.87 32.41
N GLU A 437 -8.10 30.09 32.97
CA GLU A 437 -9.27 30.99 33.12
C GLU A 437 -9.96 31.20 31.76
N SER A 438 -9.20 31.35 30.68
CA SER A 438 -9.75 31.54 29.34
C SER A 438 -10.54 30.33 28.83
N TYR A 439 -10.24 29.13 29.34
CA TYR A 439 -10.90 27.87 28.98
C TYR A 439 -12.07 27.51 29.92
N VAL A 440 -12.16 28.17 31.07
CA VAL A 440 -13.26 27.96 32.05
C VAL A 440 -14.29 29.08 31.95
N HIS A 441 -13.87 30.32 32.08
CA HIS A 441 -14.76 31.49 32.13
C HIS A 441 -14.68 32.40 30.90
N GLY A 442 -13.72 32.12 30.00
CA GLY A 442 -13.46 32.93 28.81
C GLY A 442 -14.17 32.43 27.55
N SER A 443 -13.62 32.84 26.39
CA SER A 443 -14.17 32.53 25.07
C SER A 443 -14.02 31.05 24.67
N ASN A 444 -13.16 30.30 25.34
CA ASN A 444 -12.77 28.94 24.92
C ASN A 444 -13.38 27.85 25.82
N SER A 445 -14.64 27.99 26.23
CA SER A 445 -15.30 27.10 27.19
C SER A 445 -15.65 25.71 26.64
N LEU A 446 -15.15 25.34 25.47
CA LEU A 446 -15.39 24.06 24.81
C LEU A 446 -15.10 22.85 25.71
N PHE A 447 -14.05 22.94 26.53
CA PHE A 447 -13.60 21.84 27.40
C PHE A 447 -14.23 21.86 28.79
N ASN A 448 -14.96 22.93 29.15
CA ASN A 448 -15.58 23.05 30.46
C ASN A 448 -17.03 22.56 30.44
N GLY A 449 -17.27 21.40 31.02
CA GLY A 449 -18.59 20.77 31.14
C GLY A 449 -18.49 19.25 31.01
N HIS A 450 -19.54 18.56 31.43
CA HIS A 450 -19.62 17.11 31.31
C HIS A 450 -19.81 16.68 29.86
N THR A 451 -19.23 15.54 29.48
CA THR A 451 -19.40 14.96 28.15
C THR A 451 -20.87 14.71 27.86
N ASN A 452 -21.33 15.23 26.74
CA ASN A 452 -22.70 15.07 26.25
C ASN A 452 -22.75 14.51 24.81
N VAL A 453 -21.64 13.99 24.32
CA VAL A 453 -21.55 13.29 23.04
C VAL A 453 -21.83 11.81 23.27
N ASN A 454 -22.78 11.26 22.52
CA ASN A 454 -23.10 9.85 22.58
C ASN A 454 -22.71 9.16 21.27
N ILE A 455 -21.69 8.30 21.29
CA ILE A 455 -21.18 7.62 20.12
C ILE A 455 -21.83 6.25 19.98
N ASN A 456 -23.13 6.22 19.69
CA ASN A 456 -23.85 4.96 19.42
C ASN A 456 -23.91 4.62 17.92
N ASN A 457 -23.53 5.55 17.04
CA ASN A 457 -23.57 5.33 15.60
C ASN A 457 -22.29 4.61 15.14
N SER A 458 -22.41 3.75 14.13
CA SER A 458 -21.25 3.09 13.50
C SER A 458 -20.40 4.03 12.64
N LEU A 459 -20.90 5.21 12.29
CA LEU A 459 -20.19 6.22 11.52
C LEU A 459 -20.31 7.58 12.19
N PHE A 460 -19.20 8.14 12.63
CA PHE A 460 -19.16 9.35 13.42
C PHE A 460 -18.03 10.29 12.97
N SER A 461 -18.33 11.60 12.84
CA SER A 461 -17.35 12.60 12.43
C SER A 461 -17.32 13.80 13.37
N PHE A 462 -16.12 14.21 13.80
CA PHE A 462 -15.85 15.43 14.53
C PHE A 462 -15.36 16.52 13.58
N ASN A 463 -16.20 17.51 13.33
CA ASN A 463 -15.89 18.63 12.47
C ASN A 463 -15.30 19.77 13.29
N LEU A 464 -14.06 20.15 13.00
CA LEU A 464 -13.27 21.17 13.70
C LEU A 464 -13.09 22.46 12.88
N LYS A 465 -13.75 22.59 11.73
CA LYS A 465 -13.54 23.73 10.82
C LYS A 465 -13.75 25.10 11.46
N SER A 466 -14.69 25.20 12.38
CA SER A 466 -14.96 26.46 13.07
C SER A 466 -13.79 26.94 13.96
N LEU A 467 -12.85 26.03 14.28
CA LEU A 467 -11.66 26.32 15.09
C LEU A 467 -10.41 26.67 14.25
N GLN A 468 -10.49 26.72 12.93
CA GLN A 468 -9.33 26.94 12.05
C GLN A 468 -8.54 28.23 12.35
N ASN A 469 -9.23 29.28 12.80
CA ASN A 469 -8.59 30.56 13.14
C ASN A 469 -8.07 30.61 14.59
N GLU A 470 -8.30 29.56 15.38
CA GLU A 470 -7.95 29.46 16.80
C GLU A 470 -6.98 28.26 16.96
N VAL A 471 -5.74 28.42 16.47
CA VAL A 471 -4.77 27.31 16.30
C VAL A 471 -4.52 26.54 17.60
N ASP A 472 -4.41 27.27 18.75
CA ASP A 472 -4.14 26.64 20.05
C ASP A 472 -5.34 25.85 20.55
N VAL A 473 -6.56 26.38 20.37
CA VAL A 473 -7.82 25.70 20.73
C VAL A 473 -8.04 24.49 19.83
N GLN A 474 -7.73 24.62 18.53
CA GLN A 474 -7.86 23.54 17.57
C GLN A 474 -6.91 22.37 17.94
N ALA A 475 -5.66 22.65 18.29
CA ALA A 475 -4.69 21.64 18.70
C ALA A 475 -5.13 20.91 19.98
N ALA A 476 -5.60 21.68 20.99
CA ALA A 476 -6.13 21.12 22.22
C ALA A 476 -7.39 20.29 22.01
N CYS A 477 -8.30 20.75 21.15
CA CYS A 477 -9.51 20.03 20.77
C CYS A 477 -9.16 18.72 20.04
N TYR A 478 -8.23 18.78 19.12
CA TYR A 478 -7.75 17.60 18.37
C TYR A 478 -7.17 16.53 19.32
N PHE A 479 -6.32 16.97 20.27
CA PHE A 479 -5.76 16.06 21.27
C PHE A 479 -6.84 15.45 22.19
N ASN A 480 -7.80 16.27 22.64
CA ASN A 480 -8.87 15.79 23.53
C ASN A 480 -9.79 14.79 22.83
N ILE A 481 -10.19 15.06 21.57
CA ILE A 481 -10.99 14.14 20.75
C ILE A 481 -10.24 12.85 20.51
N PHE A 482 -8.97 12.93 20.14
CA PHE A 482 -8.17 11.73 19.93
C PHE A 482 -8.10 10.88 21.20
N GLY A 483 -7.89 11.51 22.36
CA GLY A 483 -7.93 10.83 23.64
C GLY A 483 -9.26 10.16 23.95
N PHE A 484 -10.36 10.86 23.67
CA PHE A 484 -11.72 10.32 23.83
C PHE A 484 -11.97 9.13 22.88
N LEU A 485 -11.61 9.24 21.59
CA LEU A 485 -11.75 8.15 20.63
C LEU A 485 -10.85 6.95 20.95
N TRP A 486 -9.65 7.22 21.46
CA TRP A 486 -8.79 6.14 21.94
C TRP A 486 -9.46 5.34 23.08
N ASP A 487 -10.07 6.02 24.04
CA ASP A 487 -10.80 5.38 25.12
C ASP A 487 -12.00 4.58 24.58
N GLU A 488 -12.74 5.10 23.61
CA GLU A 488 -13.84 4.37 22.94
C GLU A 488 -13.36 3.12 22.18
N VAL A 489 -12.25 3.21 21.45
CA VAL A 489 -11.66 2.08 20.72
C VAL A 489 -11.18 0.98 21.69
N THR A 490 -10.70 1.37 22.87
CA THR A 490 -10.14 0.41 23.84
C THR A 490 -11.20 -0.26 24.74
N LYS A 491 -12.47 0.13 24.65
CA LYS A 491 -13.57 -0.48 25.44
C LYS A 491 -13.82 -1.94 25.10
N THR A 492 -13.74 -2.30 23.82
CA THR A 492 -14.04 -3.67 23.37
C THR A 492 -13.09 -4.10 22.27
N LYS A 493 -12.75 -5.39 22.22
CA LYS A 493 -11.99 -6.01 21.14
C LYS A 493 -12.89 -6.70 20.11
N GLU A 494 -14.20 -6.75 20.33
CA GLU A 494 -15.11 -7.53 19.50
C GLU A 494 -15.40 -6.88 18.16
N GLU A 495 -15.50 -5.54 18.14
CA GLU A 495 -15.78 -4.76 16.93
C GLU A 495 -14.49 -4.31 16.25
N LEU A 496 -14.47 -4.40 14.91
CA LEU A 496 -13.41 -3.77 14.11
C LEU A 496 -13.70 -2.27 13.99
N VAL A 497 -12.73 -1.45 14.38
CA VAL A 497 -12.84 0.01 14.37
C VAL A 497 -11.74 0.64 13.53
N TYR A 498 -12.12 1.52 12.59
CA TYR A 498 -11.16 2.39 11.92
C TYR A 498 -11.29 3.83 12.37
N LEU A 499 -10.17 4.41 12.77
CA LEU A 499 -10.03 5.82 13.11
C LEU A 499 -9.38 6.57 11.94
N PHE A 500 -10.17 7.38 11.25
CA PHE A 500 -9.70 8.30 10.22
C PHE A 500 -9.25 9.60 10.85
N ILE A 501 -7.98 9.94 10.67
CA ILE A 501 -7.36 11.12 11.27
C ILE A 501 -6.84 11.98 10.13
N ASP A 502 -7.61 12.97 9.72
CA ASP A 502 -7.14 13.89 8.69
C ASP A 502 -6.26 14.99 9.29
N GLU A 503 -5.28 15.44 8.52
CA GLU A 503 -4.30 16.45 8.90
C GLU A 503 -3.63 16.18 10.28
N PHE A 504 -3.18 14.93 10.48
CA PHE A 504 -2.59 14.50 11.76
C PHE A 504 -1.32 15.28 12.17
N HIS A 505 -0.77 16.11 11.29
CA HIS A 505 0.30 17.04 11.64
C HIS A 505 -0.06 18.02 12.77
N PHE A 506 -1.36 18.23 13.04
CA PHE A 506 -1.78 19.00 14.23
C PHE A 506 -1.32 18.35 15.54
N LEU A 507 -1.25 17.01 15.60
CA LEU A 507 -0.71 16.29 16.76
C LEU A 507 0.82 16.36 16.83
N SER A 508 1.50 16.51 15.69
CA SER A 508 2.96 16.52 15.64
C SER A 508 3.58 17.84 16.14
N LYS A 509 2.80 18.92 16.25
CA LYS A 509 3.26 20.22 16.74
C LYS A 509 3.68 20.21 18.21
N ASN A 510 3.12 19.32 19.03
CA ASN A 510 3.47 19.17 20.43
C ASN A 510 4.10 17.79 20.67
N PRO A 511 5.32 17.71 21.26
CA PRO A 511 6.03 16.45 21.46
C PRO A 511 5.27 15.43 22.32
N ASP A 512 4.59 15.88 23.38
CA ASP A 512 3.84 14.98 24.26
C ASP A 512 2.57 14.45 23.57
N SER A 513 1.90 15.29 22.75
CA SER A 513 0.78 14.85 21.90
C SER A 513 1.23 13.81 20.90
N MET A 514 2.35 14.04 20.22
CA MET A 514 2.90 13.09 19.25
C MET A 514 3.33 11.78 19.92
N ARG A 515 3.91 11.85 21.11
CA ARG A 515 4.29 10.67 21.89
C ARG A 515 3.08 9.84 22.30
N PHE A 516 2.01 10.49 22.76
CA PHE A 516 0.75 9.81 23.07
C PHE A 516 0.12 9.17 21.82
N PHE A 517 0.06 9.92 20.72
CA PHE A 517 -0.47 9.40 19.44
C PHE A 517 0.32 8.19 18.96
N TYR A 518 1.65 8.26 18.97
CA TYR A 518 2.51 7.16 18.56
C TYR A 518 2.32 5.90 19.41
N GLN A 519 2.17 6.07 20.73
CA GLN A 519 1.91 4.93 21.65
C GLN A 519 0.56 4.28 21.33
N ALA A 520 -0.48 5.07 21.13
CA ALA A 520 -1.80 4.58 20.74
C ALA A 520 -1.74 3.87 19.37
N TYR A 521 -1.07 4.49 18.39
CA TYR A 521 -0.91 3.97 17.04
C TYR A 521 -0.29 2.57 17.01
N LYS A 522 0.71 2.31 17.85
CA LYS A 522 1.31 0.99 18.00
C LYS A 522 0.36 -0.06 18.59
N ARG A 523 -0.59 0.38 19.43
CA ARG A 523 -1.47 -0.51 20.17
C ARG A 523 -2.78 -0.81 19.46
N PHE A 524 -3.17 -0.07 18.43
CA PHE A 524 -4.43 -0.27 17.70
C PHE A 524 -4.67 -1.74 17.33
N ARG A 525 -3.63 -2.43 16.86
CA ARG A 525 -3.72 -3.86 16.52
C ARG A 525 -4.22 -4.73 17.68
N LYS A 526 -3.88 -4.41 18.93
CA LYS A 526 -4.30 -5.20 20.12
C LYS A 526 -5.80 -5.07 20.41
N TYR A 527 -6.43 -4.01 19.89
CA TYR A 527 -7.83 -3.65 20.12
C TYR A 527 -8.70 -3.85 18.87
N ASN A 528 -8.28 -4.70 17.93
CA ASN A 528 -8.96 -4.93 16.67
C ASN A 528 -9.29 -3.61 15.94
N ALA A 529 -8.33 -2.70 15.89
CA ALA A 529 -8.51 -1.38 15.32
C ALA A 529 -7.37 -1.01 14.38
N GLY A 530 -7.64 -0.05 13.49
CA GLY A 530 -6.65 0.56 12.61
C GLY A 530 -6.80 2.08 12.57
N ALA A 531 -5.68 2.79 12.41
CA ALA A 531 -5.70 4.22 12.15
C ALA A 531 -5.31 4.51 10.70
N ILE A 532 -6.13 5.30 10.02
CA ILE A 532 -5.87 5.83 8.68
C ILE A 532 -5.56 7.31 8.83
N ALA A 533 -4.26 7.64 8.82
CA ALA A 533 -3.77 8.98 9.11
C ALA A 533 -3.38 9.71 7.82
N GLY A 534 -4.04 10.83 7.53
CA GLY A 534 -3.81 11.67 6.37
C GLY A 534 -3.05 12.95 6.71
N THR A 535 -2.09 13.37 5.85
CA THR A 535 -1.46 14.69 5.98
C THR A 535 -1.05 15.27 4.62
N GLN A 536 -1.12 16.59 4.51
CA GLN A 536 -0.54 17.35 3.42
C GLN A 536 0.87 17.88 3.76
N GLN A 537 1.21 17.93 5.03
CA GLN A 537 2.46 18.51 5.54
C GLN A 537 3.38 17.42 6.09
N ILE A 538 3.96 16.65 5.19
CA ILE A 538 4.86 15.54 5.56
C ILE A 538 6.09 16.02 6.35
N ILE A 539 6.58 17.22 6.06
CA ILE A 539 7.78 17.78 6.71
C ILE A 539 7.53 17.96 8.20
N ASP A 540 6.37 18.52 8.58
CA ASP A 540 6.01 18.76 9.99
C ASP A 540 5.92 17.46 10.78
N VAL A 541 5.54 16.38 10.11
CA VAL A 541 5.50 15.04 10.71
C VAL A 541 6.89 14.44 10.86
N LEU A 542 7.77 14.63 9.87
CA LEU A 542 9.12 14.07 9.88
C LEU A 542 10.09 14.85 10.79
N ASP A 543 9.79 16.11 11.09
CA ASP A 543 10.63 16.96 11.94
C ASP A 543 10.26 16.90 13.44
N THR A 544 9.58 15.85 13.87
CA THR A 544 9.20 15.63 15.26
C THR A 544 10.40 15.25 16.13
N GLU A 545 10.34 15.63 17.43
CA GLU A 545 11.30 15.15 18.42
C GLU A 545 11.33 13.62 18.45
N ASP A 546 12.48 13.03 18.74
CA ASP A 546 12.72 11.58 18.79
C ASP A 546 12.36 10.82 17.49
N ASN A 547 12.16 11.53 16.35
CA ASN A 547 11.74 10.95 15.06
C ASN A 547 10.44 10.12 15.15
N LEU A 548 9.53 10.45 16.04
CA LEU A 548 8.30 9.68 16.29
C LEU A 548 7.39 9.62 15.06
N GLY A 549 7.33 10.71 14.27
CA GLY A 549 6.55 10.74 13.04
C GLY A 549 7.11 9.80 11.97
N ALA A 550 8.43 9.77 11.81
CA ALA A 550 9.09 8.83 10.91
C ALA A 550 8.82 7.37 11.35
N ALA A 551 8.99 7.10 12.65
CA ALA A 551 8.73 5.78 13.22
C ALA A 551 7.26 5.34 13.08
N MET A 552 6.31 6.27 13.14
CA MET A 552 4.89 5.99 12.88
C MET A 552 4.66 5.56 11.42
N ILE A 553 5.25 6.30 10.48
CA ILE A 553 5.13 5.98 9.05
C ILE A 553 5.81 4.63 8.76
N GLU A 554 6.98 4.36 9.32
CA GLU A 554 7.67 3.06 9.18
C GLU A 554 6.83 1.90 9.71
N ASN A 555 6.21 2.07 10.88
CA ASN A 555 5.37 1.05 11.50
C ASN A 555 4.02 0.84 10.80
N SER A 556 3.59 1.75 9.92
CA SER A 556 2.38 1.54 9.12
C SER A 556 2.60 0.45 8.09
N HIS A 557 1.77 -0.59 8.10
CA HIS A 557 1.89 -1.65 7.10
C HIS A 557 1.59 -1.14 5.69
N THR A 558 0.62 -0.24 5.58
CA THR A 558 0.24 0.39 4.31
C THR A 558 0.62 1.86 4.28
N LYS A 559 1.26 2.29 3.20
CA LYS A 559 1.63 3.68 2.96
C LYS A 559 1.16 4.09 1.57
N ILE A 560 0.46 5.21 1.48
CA ILE A 560 -0.05 5.76 0.24
C ILE A 560 0.62 7.12 0.02
N PHE A 561 1.41 7.22 -1.04
CA PHE A 561 2.08 8.45 -1.42
C PHE A 561 1.44 9.00 -2.68
N PHE A 562 0.71 10.07 -2.55
CA PHE A 562 0.28 10.92 -3.67
C PHE A 562 1.41 11.85 -4.09
N GLY A 563 1.14 12.73 -5.06
CA GLY A 563 2.15 13.69 -5.53
C GLY A 563 2.77 14.51 -4.41
N LEU A 564 4.10 14.58 -4.41
CA LEU A 564 4.92 15.31 -3.44
C LEU A 564 5.77 16.36 -4.14
N ASP A 565 6.21 17.38 -3.41
CA ASP A 565 7.23 18.31 -3.88
C ASP A 565 8.63 17.67 -3.79
N ASN A 566 9.63 18.34 -4.37
CA ASN A 566 11.00 17.84 -4.37
C ASN A 566 11.55 17.60 -2.97
N LYS A 567 11.27 18.55 -2.05
CA LYS A 567 11.72 18.46 -0.67
C LYS A 567 11.03 17.32 0.08
N GLY A 568 9.73 17.16 -0.11
CA GLY A 568 8.96 16.05 0.49
C GLY A 568 9.46 14.67 0.06
N VAL A 569 9.80 14.50 -1.24
CA VAL A 569 10.39 13.24 -1.73
C VAL A 569 11.76 12.99 -1.08
N GLU A 570 12.63 14.02 -1.04
CA GLU A 570 13.96 13.88 -0.42
C GLU A 570 13.88 13.57 1.07
N ASP A 571 12.96 14.21 1.79
CA ASP A 571 12.79 14.00 3.23
C ASP A 571 12.25 12.59 3.54
N VAL A 572 11.31 12.08 2.73
CA VAL A 572 10.82 10.69 2.85
C VAL A 572 11.96 9.70 2.64
N VAL A 573 12.76 9.88 1.58
CA VAL A 573 13.92 8.99 1.31
C VAL A 573 14.93 9.04 2.46
N LYS A 574 15.24 10.22 2.98
CA LYS A 574 16.29 10.38 4.00
C LYS A 574 15.87 9.92 5.39
N LYS A 575 14.59 10.17 5.77
CA LYS A 575 14.14 10.02 7.17
C LYS A 575 13.36 8.73 7.44
N ILE A 576 12.73 8.13 6.42
CA ILE A 576 11.89 6.93 6.57
C ILE A 576 12.60 5.67 6.07
N ASN A 577 13.87 5.75 5.67
CA ASN A 577 14.63 4.63 5.11
C ASN A 577 13.88 3.89 3.95
N LEU A 578 13.03 4.63 3.22
CA LEU A 578 12.24 4.13 2.11
C LEU A 578 12.88 4.59 0.80
N SER A 579 13.65 3.72 0.17
CA SER A 579 14.24 4.02 -1.14
C SER A 579 13.18 4.03 -2.22
N PHE A 580 13.10 5.08 -3.03
CA PHE A 580 12.31 5.13 -4.25
C PHE A 580 13.21 4.92 -5.46
N SER A 581 12.67 4.25 -6.50
CA SER A 581 13.32 4.23 -7.81
C SER A 581 13.21 5.60 -8.49
N ASP A 582 14.05 5.87 -9.49
CA ASP A 582 13.98 7.12 -10.26
C ASP A 582 12.61 7.30 -10.94
N GLU A 583 11.99 6.20 -11.35
CA GLU A 583 10.65 6.19 -11.92
C GLU A 583 9.59 6.58 -10.87
N GLU A 584 9.63 5.98 -9.67
CA GLU A 584 8.73 6.32 -8.56
C GLU A 584 8.89 7.80 -8.16
N VAL A 585 10.12 8.29 -8.07
CA VAL A 585 10.41 9.72 -7.80
C VAL A 585 9.80 10.62 -8.88
N SER A 586 9.99 10.27 -10.16
CA SER A 586 9.44 11.04 -11.28
C SER A 586 7.91 11.10 -11.24
N LEU A 587 7.25 9.97 -10.94
CA LEU A 587 5.80 9.87 -10.83
C LEU A 587 5.25 10.69 -9.65
N LEU A 588 5.90 10.63 -8.47
CA LEU A 588 5.50 11.42 -7.31
C LEU A 588 5.66 12.92 -7.56
N ARG A 589 6.76 13.34 -8.24
CA ARG A 589 7.00 14.74 -8.59
C ARG A 589 6.01 15.29 -9.64
N ALA A 590 5.48 14.43 -10.49
CA ALA A 590 4.51 14.82 -11.51
C ALA A 590 3.18 15.32 -10.93
N LYS A 591 2.86 15.02 -9.66
CA LYS A 591 1.67 15.45 -8.91
C LYS A 591 0.36 15.28 -9.68
N ARG A 592 0.23 14.16 -10.40
CA ARG A 592 -0.98 13.89 -11.17
C ARG A 592 -2.14 13.56 -10.23
N GLN A 593 -3.27 14.21 -10.45
CA GLN A 593 -4.45 14.03 -9.62
C GLN A 593 -4.98 12.58 -9.70
N GLY A 594 -5.21 11.96 -8.55
CA GLY A 594 -5.74 10.61 -8.43
C GLY A 594 -4.70 9.51 -8.67
N GLU A 595 -3.41 9.86 -8.84
CA GLU A 595 -2.34 8.88 -8.94
C GLU A 595 -1.54 8.80 -7.64
N ALA A 596 -1.26 7.58 -7.20
CA ALA A 596 -0.54 7.33 -5.96
C ALA A 596 0.37 6.11 -6.05
N LEU A 597 1.47 6.13 -5.29
CA LEU A 597 2.28 4.96 -5.02
C LEU A 597 1.76 4.30 -3.74
N ILE A 598 1.27 3.08 -3.86
CA ILE A 598 0.93 2.24 -2.71
C ILE A 598 2.12 1.36 -2.33
N VAL A 599 2.46 1.37 -1.05
CA VAL A 599 3.44 0.48 -0.44
C VAL A 599 2.72 -0.36 0.59
N TYR A 600 2.63 -1.66 0.34
CA TYR A 600 1.97 -2.65 1.18
C TYR A 600 2.99 -3.68 1.64
N GLY A 601 3.45 -3.56 2.88
CA GLY A 601 4.60 -4.32 3.37
C GLY A 601 5.85 -4.08 2.52
N SER A 602 6.32 -5.12 1.84
CA SER A 602 7.45 -5.05 0.89
C SER A 602 7.05 -4.81 -0.57
N GLN A 603 5.77 -4.89 -0.86
CA GLN A 603 5.25 -4.78 -2.23
C GLN A 603 4.87 -3.34 -2.56
N ARG A 604 4.93 -2.98 -3.84
CA ARG A 604 4.63 -1.65 -4.33
C ARG A 604 3.84 -1.69 -5.63
N ALA A 605 2.92 -0.76 -5.77
CA ALA A 605 2.21 -0.57 -7.03
C ALA A 605 1.95 0.93 -7.25
N PHE A 606 2.08 1.37 -8.50
CA PHE A 606 1.64 2.71 -8.88
C PHE A 606 0.20 2.62 -9.36
N ILE A 607 -0.70 3.25 -8.63
CA ILE A 607 -2.14 3.13 -8.85
C ILE A 607 -2.76 4.44 -9.36
N ARG A 608 -3.80 4.30 -10.14
CA ARG A 608 -4.80 5.33 -10.37
C ARG A 608 -6.01 4.99 -9.51
N VAL A 609 -6.30 5.84 -8.53
CA VAL A 609 -7.47 5.72 -7.65
C VAL A 609 -8.73 5.91 -8.50
N GLU A 610 -9.60 4.92 -8.51
CA GLU A 610 -10.86 4.98 -9.24
C GLU A 610 -12.03 4.74 -8.29
N LEU A 611 -12.93 5.72 -8.27
CA LEU A 611 -14.22 5.58 -7.63
C LEU A 611 -15.17 4.82 -8.56
N THR A 612 -16.00 3.96 -8.02
CA THR A 612 -17.14 3.41 -8.73
C THR A 612 -18.10 4.53 -9.16
N GLN A 613 -19.03 4.23 -10.04
CA GLN A 613 -20.03 5.21 -10.47
C GLN A 613 -20.79 5.77 -9.27
N GLU A 614 -21.19 4.92 -8.34
CA GLU A 614 -21.94 5.31 -7.16
C GLU A 614 -21.11 6.08 -6.14
N GLU A 615 -19.89 5.62 -5.85
CA GLU A 615 -18.96 6.37 -5.00
C GLU A 615 -18.70 7.79 -5.51
N LEU A 616 -18.58 7.94 -6.85
CA LEU A 616 -18.38 9.25 -7.46
C LEU A 616 -19.65 10.12 -7.38
N ARG A 617 -20.84 9.53 -7.56
CA ARG A 617 -22.12 10.22 -7.41
C ARG A 617 -22.30 10.77 -5.99
N LEU A 618 -22.00 9.97 -4.98
CA LEU A 618 -22.08 10.36 -3.57
C LEU A 618 -21.05 11.44 -3.21
N TRP A 619 -19.84 11.34 -3.76
CA TRP A 619 -18.74 12.23 -3.39
C TRP A 619 -18.72 13.55 -4.16
N ASN A 620 -18.91 13.52 -5.48
CA ASN A 620 -18.72 14.68 -6.33
C ASN A 620 -19.70 14.69 -7.50
N LYS A 621 -20.89 15.21 -7.27
CA LYS A 621 -21.98 15.32 -8.26
C LYS A 621 -21.54 16.01 -9.55
N LYS A 622 -20.72 17.08 -9.47
CA LYS A 622 -20.23 17.79 -10.64
C LYS A 622 -19.35 16.90 -11.52
N ARG A 623 -18.38 16.21 -10.92
CA ARG A 623 -17.49 15.31 -11.66
C ARG A 623 -18.22 14.08 -12.18
N TYR A 624 -19.27 13.63 -11.48
CA TYR A 624 -20.17 12.58 -11.94
C TYR A 624 -20.88 13.00 -13.25
N LEU A 625 -21.50 14.18 -13.26
CA LEU A 625 -22.16 14.75 -14.45
C LEU A 625 -21.17 14.91 -15.61
N GLU A 626 -19.98 15.45 -15.36
CA GLU A 626 -18.93 15.61 -16.39
C GLU A 626 -18.49 14.25 -16.98
N LYS A 627 -18.40 13.20 -16.15
CA LYS A 627 -17.91 11.88 -16.61
C LYS A 627 -18.97 11.03 -17.28
N TYR A 628 -20.20 11.06 -16.81
CA TYR A 628 -21.27 10.17 -17.28
C TYR A 628 -22.37 10.87 -18.07
N GLY A 629 -22.45 12.19 -18.07
CA GLY A 629 -23.48 12.95 -18.75
C GLY A 629 -24.89 12.78 -18.17
N LEU A 630 -24.99 12.20 -16.98
CA LEU A 630 -26.24 11.96 -16.25
C LEU A 630 -26.40 13.00 -15.15
N ASP A 631 -27.60 13.57 -15.00
CA ASP A 631 -27.88 14.46 -13.89
C ASP A 631 -28.00 13.64 -12.60
N PRO A 632 -27.09 13.85 -11.61
CA PRO A 632 -27.15 13.12 -10.35
C PRO A 632 -28.42 13.41 -9.55
N ASP A 633 -29.12 14.55 -9.81
CA ASP A 633 -30.33 14.96 -9.14
C ASP A 633 -31.61 14.33 -9.73
N GLU A 634 -31.54 13.73 -10.92
CA GLU A 634 -32.60 12.89 -11.50
C GLU A 634 -32.65 11.49 -10.84
N ILE A 635 -31.61 11.10 -10.13
CA ILE A 635 -31.56 9.87 -9.36
C ILE A 635 -32.02 10.24 -7.93
N PRO A 636 -32.95 9.48 -7.30
CA PRO A 636 -33.49 9.81 -5.99
C PRO A 636 -32.40 10.16 -4.99
N ASP A 637 -32.39 11.39 -4.53
CA ASP A 637 -31.40 11.90 -3.57
C ASP A 637 -31.71 11.33 -2.20
N TYR A 638 -30.73 10.71 -1.57
CA TYR A 638 -30.84 10.26 -0.17
C TYR A 638 -30.82 11.44 0.83
N GLU A 639 -30.55 12.67 0.36
CA GLU A 639 -30.50 13.88 1.21
C GLU A 639 -31.84 14.25 1.90
N GLY A 640 -32.94 13.67 1.48
CA GLY A 640 -34.27 13.94 2.09
C GLY A 640 -34.70 12.97 3.17
N ARG A 641 -33.93 11.94 3.47
CA ARG A 641 -34.31 10.91 4.43
C ARG A 641 -33.50 11.05 5.72
N ASN A 642 -34.17 11.56 6.74
CA ASN A 642 -33.56 11.72 8.07
C ASN A 642 -33.16 10.40 8.75
N GLU A 643 -33.61 9.25 8.23
CA GLU A 643 -33.21 7.92 8.70
C GLU A 643 -33.30 6.92 7.54
N MET A 644 -32.18 6.35 7.12
CA MET A 644 -32.18 5.16 6.28
C MET A 644 -32.78 4.00 7.06
N THR A 645 -33.75 3.31 6.47
CA THR A 645 -34.27 2.06 7.04
C THR A 645 -33.16 0.99 7.06
N PRO A 646 -33.24 -0.04 7.92
CA PRO A 646 -32.27 -1.14 7.91
C PRO A 646 -32.11 -1.81 6.54
N ILE A 647 -33.18 -1.87 5.75
CA ILE A 647 -33.23 -2.45 4.40
C ILE A 647 -32.41 -1.56 3.43
N GLU A 648 -32.58 -0.24 3.50
CA GLU A 648 -31.82 0.70 2.64
C GLU A 648 -30.33 0.72 3.00
N LYS A 649 -29.97 0.57 4.29
CA LYS A 649 -28.57 0.40 4.71
C LYS A 649 -27.97 -0.89 4.15
N GLU A 650 -28.74 -1.94 4.04
CA GLU A 650 -28.35 -3.24 3.48
C GLU A 650 -28.22 -3.15 1.95
N GLU A 651 -29.10 -2.41 1.27
CA GLU A 651 -29.01 -2.15 -0.16
C GLU A 651 -27.75 -1.32 -0.50
N VAL A 652 -27.41 -0.28 0.26
CA VAL A 652 -26.18 0.48 0.09
C VAL A 652 -24.95 -0.40 0.35
N ARG A 653 -24.97 -1.25 1.36
CA ARG A 653 -23.91 -2.23 1.61
C ARG A 653 -23.70 -3.17 0.43
N ASN A 654 -24.79 -3.70 -0.14
CA ASN A 654 -24.73 -4.61 -1.28
C ASN A 654 -24.35 -3.93 -2.58
N PHE A 655 -24.45 -2.61 -2.67
CA PHE A 655 -24.11 -1.84 -3.88
C PHE A 655 -22.66 -1.34 -3.90
N VAL A 656 -22.06 -1.14 -2.73
CA VAL A 656 -20.66 -0.66 -2.59
C VAL A 656 -19.68 -1.83 -2.58
N LEU A 657 -20.13 -3.04 -2.31
CA LEU A 657 -19.37 -4.29 -2.47
C LEU A 657 -19.45 -4.77 -3.93
#